data_a8313059359fc28474a3901a52da910a
#
_entry.id   a8313059359fc28474a3901a52da910a
#
_cell.length_a   1.000
_cell.length_b   1.000
_cell.length_c   1.000
_cell.angle_alpha   90.00
_cell.angle_beta   90.00
_cell.angle_gamma   90.00
#
_symmetry.space_group_name_H-M   'P 1'
#
loop_
_entity.id
_entity.type
_entity.pdbx_description
1 polymer ?
#
loop_
_entity_poly.entity_id
_entity_poly.type
_entity_poly.pdbx_seq_one_letter_code
_entity_poly.pdbx_strand_id
1 'polypeptide(L)'
;MSFNAKDMTQGGQIASMRIRMFSQIANIMLYCLFIFFWILIGLVLWVKISWQTFINGCIYWWCTSLEGMRDLIKSQPVYEIQYYGKTFRMNAAQVLHDKYMIWCGEQLWSAFVLASVVALVICLITFFVVSWILGHQGKQQSENEVTGGRQLTDNPKEVARMLKKDGKDSDIRIGDLPIIRDSEIQNFCLHGTVGAGKSEVIRRLANYARQRGDMVVIYDRSGEFVKSYYDPSIDKILNPLDARCAAWDLWKECLTQPDFDNTANTLIPMGTKEDPFWQGSGRTIFAEAAYLMRNDPNRSYSKLVDTLLSIKIEKLRTFLRNSPAANLVEEKIEKTAISIRAVLTNYVKAIRYLQGIEHNGESFTIRDWMRGVREDQKNGWLFISSNADTHASLKPVISMWLSIAIRGLLAMGENRNRRVWFFCDELPTLHKLPDLVEILPEARKFGGCYVFGIQSYAQLEDIYGEKAAATLFDVMNTRAFFRSPSHKIAEFAAGEIGEKEHLKASEQYSYGADPVRDGVSTGKDMERQTLVSYSDIQSLPDLTCYVTLPGPYPAVKLSLKYQARPKVAPEFIPRDINPEMENRLSAVLAAREAEGRQMASLFEPEVASGEDVTQAEQPQQPQQPQQPQQPQQPQQPQQPQQPQQPQQPQQPQQPQQPQQPQQPQQPQQPQQPQQPQQPQQPQQPQQPQQPQQPQQPQQPQQPQQPQQPQQPVSPAINDKKSDSGVNVPAGGIEQELKMKPEEEMEQQLPPGISESGEVVDMAAYEAWQQENHPDIQQQMQRREEMNINVHRERGEDVEPGDDF
;
A
#
# COMPACT_ATOMS: atom_id res chain seq x y z
N MET A 1 -27.94 12.25 34.13
CA MET A 1 -27.91 13.21 32.97
C MET A 1 -27.89 14.60 33.57
N SER A 2 -26.81 15.33 33.50
CA SER A 2 -26.72 16.72 33.95
C SER A 2 -27.46 17.60 32.96
N PHE A 3 -28.47 18.32 33.43
CA PHE A 3 -29.26 19.24 32.64
C PHE A 3 -28.39 20.47 32.34
N ASN A 4 -27.94 20.59 31.07
CA ASN A 4 -27.10 21.72 30.64
C ASN A 4 -28.02 22.75 29.95
N ALA A 5 -28.16 23.92 30.54
CA ALA A 5 -29.02 25.00 29.98
C ALA A 5 -28.59 25.42 28.58
N LYS A 6 -27.29 25.30 28.23
CA LYS A 6 -26.72 25.61 26.92
C LYS A 6 -27.23 24.64 25.84
N ASP A 7 -27.30 23.35 26.18
CA ASP A 7 -27.78 22.31 25.24
C ASP A 7 -29.28 22.44 25.01
N MET A 8 -30.03 22.82 26.03
CA MET A 8 -31.48 23.10 25.92
C MET A 8 -31.78 24.31 25.03
N THR A 9 -31.00 25.41 25.17
CA THR A 9 -31.21 26.59 24.35
C THR A 9 -30.85 26.34 22.91
N GLN A 10 -29.73 25.64 22.63
CA GLN A 10 -29.32 25.28 21.27
C GLN A 10 -30.31 24.28 20.63
N GLY A 11 -30.72 23.25 21.35
CA GLY A 11 -31.73 22.29 20.88
C GLY A 11 -33.08 22.95 20.62
N GLY A 12 -33.51 23.87 21.49
CA GLY A 12 -34.70 24.66 21.34
C GLY A 12 -34.69 25.59 20.11
N GLN A 13 -33.58 26.24 19.84
CA GLN A 13 -33.39 27.06 18.65
C GLN A 13 -33.49 26.22 17.37
N ILE A 14 -32.78 25.09 17.29
CA ILE A 14 -32.83 24.17 16.14
C ILE A 14 -34.27 23.64 15.92
N ALA A 15 -34.98 23.27 16.98
CA ALA A 15 -36.36 22.80 16.89
C ALA A 15 -37.30 23.90 16.38
N SER A 16 -37.19 25.14 16.92
CA SER A 16 -38.01 26.28 16.48
C SER A 16 -37.78 26.62 15.01
N MET A 17 -36.55 26.53 14.54
CA MET A 17 -36.16 26.76 13.15
C MET A 17 -36.76 25.72 12.20
N ARG A 18 -36.65 24.42 12.56
CA ARG A 18 -37.29 23.33 11.80
C ARG A 18 -38.80 23.49 11.69
N ILE A 19 -39.44 23.89 12.77
CA ILE A 19 -40.88 24.19 12.79
C ILE A 19 -41.18 25.35 11.87
N ARG A 20 -40.38 26.42 11.90
CA ARG A 20 -40.57 27.62 11.06
C ARG A 20 -40.47 27.29 9.57
N MET A 21 -39.40 26.56 9.17
CA MET A 21 -39.22 26.11 7.79
C MET A 21 -40.35 25.19 7.30
N PHE A 22 -40.78 24.26 8.14
CA PHE A 22 -41.92 23.39 7.84
C PHE A 22 -43.19 24.22 7.67
N SER A 23 -43.44 25.18 8.54
CA SER A 23 -44.59 26.09 8.46
C SER A 23 -44.58 26.94 7.18
N GLN A 24 -43.42 27.44 6.75
CA GLN A 24 -43.30 28.21 5.51
C GLN A 24 -43.67 27.35 4.28
N ILE A 25 -43.09 26.13 4.16
CA ILE A 25 -43.39 25.21 3.06
C ILE A 25 -44.87 24.81 3.10
N ALA A 26 -45.41 24.48 4.29
CA ALA A 26 -46.81 24.11 4.48
C ALA A 26 -47.73 25.25 4.09
N ASN A 27 -47.46 26.52 4.47
CA ASN A 27 -48.22 27.68 4.12
C ASN A 27 -48.24 27.91 2.60
N ILE A 28 -47.09 27.87 1.94
CA ILE A 28 -47.00 28.00 0.47
C ILE A 28 -47.85 26.93 -0.23
N MET A 29 -47.75 25.66 0.25
CA MET A 29 -48.51 24.57 -0.30
C MET A 29 -50.01 24.73 -0.09
N LEU A 30 -50.42 25.17 1.10
CA LEU A 30 -51.82 25.48 1.40
C LEU A 30 -52.39 26.61 0.53
N TYR A 31 -51.61 27.70 0.33
CA TYR A 31 -52.04 28.79 -0.58
C TYR A 31 -52.21 28.28 -2.01
N CYS A 32 -51.25 27.49 -2.53
CA CYS A 32 -51.34 26.91 -3.86
C CYS A 32 -52.57 25.97 -3.99
N LEU A 33 -52.84 25.13 -2.98
CA LEU A 33 -53.99 24.23 -2.94
C LEU A 33 -55.32 25.01 -2.80
N PHE A 34 -55.32 26.14 -2.06
CA PHE A 34 -56.52 27.00 -1.95
C PHE A 34 -56.86 27.64 -3.30
N ILE A 35 -55.87 28.16 -4.02
CA ILE A 35 -56.10 28.69 -5.36
C ILE A 35 -56.55 27.57 -6.31
N PHE A 36 -55.91 26.41 -6.25
CA PHE A 36 -56.26 25.27 -7.09
C PHE A 36 -57.66 24.74 -6.81
N PHE A 37 -58.12 24.75 -5.53
CA PHE A 37 -59.44 24.39 -5.11
C PHE A 37 -60.54 25.24 -5.78
N TRP A 38 -60.35 26.56 -5.79
CA TRP A 38 -61.29 27.48 -6.40
C TRP A 38 -61.29 27.35 -7.94
N ILE A 39 -60.15 27.09 -8.55
CA ILE A 39 -60.08 26.82 -9.99
C ILE A 39 -60.84 25.56 -10.34
N LEU A 40 -60.70 24.48 -9.56
CA LEU A 40 -61.44 23.23 -9.77
C LEU A 40 -62.96 23.43 -9.60
N ILE A 41 -63.39 24.15 -8.58
CA ILE A 41 -64.80 24.45 -8.43
C ILE A 41 -65.32 25.19 -9.66
N GLY A 42 -64.62 26.25 -10.10
CA GLY A 42 -65.00 27.01 -11.31
C GLY A 42 -65.10 26.10 -12.54
N LEU A 43 -64.13 25.21 -12.74
CA LEU A 43 -64.10 24.28 -13.87
C LEU A 43 -65.27 23.27 -13.83
N VAL A 44 -65.57 22.70 -12.66
CA VAL A 44 -66.70 21.74 -12.53
C VAL A 44 -68.03 22.46 -12.72
N LEU A 45 -68.20 23.66 -12.19
CA LEU A 45 -69.39 24.49 -12.40
C LEU A 45 -69.59 24.82 -13.88
N TRP A 46 -68.52 25.24 -14.57
CA TRP A 46 -68.55 25.53 -16.01
C TRP A 46 -69.00 24.31 -16.88
N VAL A 47 -68.52 23.10 -16.53
CA VAL A 47 -68.88 21.89 -17.26
C VAL A 47 -70.32 21.41 -16.93
N LYS A 48 -70.77 21.59 -15.69
CA LYS A 48 -72.06 21.04 -15.20
C LYS A 48 -73.24 21.93 -15.41
N ILE A 49 -73.07 23.25 -15.38
CA ILE A 49 -74.15 24.22 -15.42
C ILE A 49 -74.03 25.14 -16.62
N SER A 50 -75.14 25.40 -17.36
CA SER A 50 -75.15 26.42 -18.40
C SER A 50 -74.87 27.81 -17.81
N TRP A 51 -74.21 28.69 -18.58
CA TRP A 51 -73.89 30.06 -18.13
C TRP A 51 -75.10 30.81 -17.65
N GLN A 52 -76.26 30.64 -18.31
CA GLN A 52 -77.52 31.25 -17.96
C GLN A 52 -78.08 30.73 -16.60
N THR A 53 -78.05 29.41 -16.36
CA THR A 53 -78.47 28.82 -15.07
C THR A 53 -77.53 29.26 -13.95
N PHE A 54 -76.22 29.42 -14.24
CA PHE A 54 -75.26 29.94 -13.27
C PHE A 54 -75.58 31.37 -12.83
N ILE A 55 -75.81 32.30 -13.77
CA ILE A 55 -76.13 33.69 -13.45
C ILE A 55 -77.42 33.79 -12.66
N ASN A 56 -78.46 33.09 -13.13
CA ASN A 56 -79.77 33.11 -12.50
C ASN A 56 -79.71 32.49 -11.09
N GLY A 57 -78.95 31.41 -10.91
CA GLY A 57 -78.71 30.80 -9.60
C GLY A 57 -77.95 31.73 -8.62
N CYS A 58 -76.99 32.49 -9.14
CA CYS A 58 -76.31 33.53 -8.37
C CYS A 58 -77.22 34.65 -7.93
N ILE A 59 -78.14 35.10 -8.85
CA ILE A 59 -79.16 36.10 -8.51
C ILE A 59 -80.11 35.57 -7.43
N TYR A 60 -80.53 34.32 -7.52
CA TYR A 60 -81.39 33.66 -6.52
C TYR A 60 -80.76 33.66 -5.15
N TRP A 61 -79.52 33.17 -5.00
CA TRP A 61 -78.80 33.08 -3.74
C TRP A 61 -78.45 34.49 -3.17
N TRP A 62 -78.18 35.45 -4.09
CA TRP A 62 -78.01 36.85 -3.68
C TRP A 62 -79.29 37.42 -3.08
N CYS A 63 -80.43 37.21 -3.71
CA CYS A 63 -81.73 37.56 -3.18
C CYS A 63 -82.05 36.92 -1.87
N THR A 64 -81.70 35.59 -1.74
CA THR A 64 -81.88 34.86 -0.48
C THR A 64 -81.06 35.46 0.68
N SER A 65 -79.80 35.87 0.38
CA SER A 65 -78.93 36.48 1.40
C SER A 65 -79.40 37.89 1.81
N LEU A 66 -80.03 38.62 0.86
CA LEU A 66 -80.65 39.93 1.14
C LEU A 66 -81.98 39.87 1.87
N GLU A 67 -82.67 38.72 1.89
CA GLU A 67 -83.95 38.60 2.55
C GLU A 67 -83.88 38.87 4.08
N GLY A 68 -82.78 38.38 4.68
CA GLY A 68 -82.48 38.67 6.09
C GLY A 68 -82.16 40.16 6.41
N MET A 69 -81.86 40.94 5.37
CA MET A 69 -81.57 42.41 5.50
C MET A 69 -82.69 43.29 4.94
N ARG A 70 -83.85 42.74 4.66
CA ARG A 70 -84.98 43.41 3.98
C ARG A 70 -85.40 44.68 4.65
N ASP A 71 -85.41 44.77 5.95
CA ASP A 71 -85.82 45.90 6.77
C ASP A 71 -84.81 47.05 6.72
N LEU A 72 -83.57 46.80 6.24
CA LEU A 72 -82.48 47.78 6.11
C LEU A 72 -82.44 48.39 4.73
N ILE A 73 -83.01 47.80 3.72
CA ILE A 73 -82.86 48.16 2.29
C ILE A 73 -84.16 48.91 1.85
N LYS A 74 -84.10 50.21 1.77
CA LYS A 74 -85.25 51.08 1.39
C LYS A 74 -85.70 51.00 -0.09
N SER A 75 -84.87 50.51 -0.99
CA SER A 75 -85.21 50.34 -2.42
C SER A 75 -85.10 48.82 -2.80
N GLN A 76 -86.16 48.32 -3.43
CA GLN A 76 -86.08 46.92 -3.93
C GLN A 76 -85.37 46.90 -5.30
N PRO A 77 -84.23 46.36 -5.42
CA PRO A 77 -83.50 46.22 -6.71
C PRO A 77 -84.31 45.33 -7.67
N VAL A 78 -84.35 45.70 -8.94
CA VAL A 78 -84.93 44.96 -10.03
C VAL A 78 -83.82 44.18 -10.76
N TYR A 79 -83.97 42.90 -10.91
CA TYR A 79 -83.00 42.00 -11.58
C TYR A 79 -83.51 41.63 -12.98
N GLU A 80 -82.60 41.65 -14.00
CA GLU A 80 -82.84 41.11 -15.31
C GLU A 80 -82.57 39.66 -15.42
N ILE A 81 -83.61 38.83 -15.59
CA ILE A 81 -83.48 37.40 -15.64
C ILE A 81 -83.74 36.92 -17.08
N GLN A 82 -82.84 36.13 -17.62
CA GLN A 82 -82.93 35.53 -18.92
C GLN A 82 -83.54 34.17 -18.82
N TYR A 83 -84.62 33.94 -19.61
CA TYR A 83 -85.31 32.68 -19.76
C TYR A 83 -85.65 32.44 -21.22
N TYR A 84 -85.12 31.40 -21.83
CA TYR A 84 -85.29 31.06 -23.25
C TYR A 84 -85.13 32.22 -24.22
N GLY A 85 -84.07 33.03 -24.00
CA GLY A 85 -83.78 34.17 -24.90
C GLY A 85 -84.67 35.43 -24.68
N LYS A 86 -85.57 35.37 -23.68
CA LYS A 86 -86.39 36.52 -23.25
C LYS A 86 -85.85 37.04 -21.93
N THR A 87 -85.75 38.37 -21.76
CA THR A 87 -85.42 39.07 -20.54
C THR A 87 -86.66 39.45 -19.76
N PHE A 88 -86.76 39.03 -18.51
CA PHE A 88 -87.80 39.37 -17.57
C PHE A 88 -87.19 40.26 -16.46
N ARG A 89 -87.91 41.31 -16.04
CA ARG A 89 -87.47 42.13 -14.91
C ARG A 89 -88.32 41.73 -13.69
N MET A 90 -87.67 41.22 -12.65
CA MET A 90 -88.30 40.79 -11.45
C MET A 90 -87.69 41.46 -10.19
N ASN A 91 -88.52 41.75 -9.21
CA ASN A 91 -88.03 42.18 -7.88
C ASN A 91 -87.56 41.04 -7.06
N ALA A 92 -86.73 41.27 -6.01
CA ALA A 92 -86.16 40.24 -5.15
C ALA A 92 -87.24 39.27 -4.58
N ALA A 93 -88.39 39.75 -4.15
CA ALA A 93 -89.52 38.96 -3.65
C ALA A 93 -90.06 38.05 -4.74
N GLN A 94 -90.15 38.45 -5.99
CA GLN A 94 -90.65 37.62 -7.10
C GLN A 94 -89.68 36.59 -7.49
N VAL A 95 -88.33 36.94 -7.46
CA VAL A 95 -87.20 35.98 -7.72
C VAL A 95 -87.22 34.77 -6.72
N LEU A 96 -87.56 35.07 -5.42
CA LEU A 96 -87.55 34.01 -4.40
C LEU A 96 -88.72 33.06 -4.47
N HIS A 97 -89.88 33.46 -5.10
CA HIS A 97 -91.10 32.67 -5.25
C HIS A 97 -91.31 32.09 -6.64
N ASP A 98 -90.41 32.44 -7.59
CA ASP A 98 -90.51 31.89 -8.96
C ASP A 98 -89.92 30.48 -9.03
N LYS A 99 -90.67 29.52 -9.58
CA LYS A 99 -90.28 28.13 -9.65
C LYS A 99 -89.03 27.88 -10.45
N TYR A 100 -88.82 28.65 -11.57
CA TYR A 100 -87.60 28.49 -12.34
C TYR A 100 -86.37 29.04 -11.61
N MET A 101 -86.45 30.13 -10.93
CA MET A 101 -85.38 30.69 -10.13
C MET A 101 -85.01 29.82 -8.94
N ILE A 102 -86.03 29.21 -8.27
CA ILE A 102 -85.80 28.22 -7.18
C ILE A 102 -85.02 27.04 -7.78
N TRP A 103 -85.48 26.48 -8.94
CA TRP A 103 -84.73 25.43 -9.61
C TRP A 103 -83.32 25.80 -9.99
N CYS A 104 -83.05 27.01 -10.52
CA CYS A 104 -81.71 27.52 -10.81
C CYS A 104 -80.85 27.59 -9.56
N GLY A 105 -81.42 28.03 -8.45
CA GLY A 105 -80.71 28.11 -7.13
C GLY A 105 -80.36 26.74 -6.59
N GLU A 106 -81.33 25.77 -6.67
CA GLU A 106 -81.08 24.36 -6.24
C GLU A 106 -80.05 23.69 -7.12
N GLN A 107 -80.10 23.84 -8.45
CA GLN A 107 -79.05 23.34 -9.38
C GLN A 107 -77.68 23.90 -9.11
N LEU A 108 -77.59 25.23 -8.90
CA LEU A 108 -76.29 25.83 -8.55
C LEU A 108 -75.76 25.30 -7.24
N TRP A 109 -76.62 25.21 -6.22
CA TRP A 109 -76.21 24.69 -4.90
C TRP A 109 -75.76 23.22 -4.97
N SER A 110 -76.53 22.35 -5.59
CA SER A 110 -76.20 20.92 -5.73
C SER A 110 -74.91 20.77 -6.52
N ALA A 111 -74.71 21.54 -7.59
CA ALA A 111 -73.48 21.52 -8.37
C ALA A 111 -72.30 22.08 -7.62
N PHE A 112 -72.48 23.14 -6.80
CA PHE A 112 -71.46 23.71 -5.94
C PHE A 112 -71.03 22.72 -4.86
N VAL A 113 -71.98 22.01 -4.21
CA VAL A 113 -71.64 20.99 -3.22
C VAL A 113 -70.85 19.84 -3.88
N LEU A 114 -71.33 19.36 -5.03
CA LEU A 114 -70.63 18.31 -5.78
C LEU A 114 -69.22 18.78 -6.19
N ALA A 115 -69.12 19.98 -6.72
CA ALA A 115 -67.82 20.58 -7.13
C ALA A 115 -66.88 20.72 -5.95
N SER A 116 -67.39 21.18 -4.79
CA SER A 116 -66.58 21.30 -3.58
C SER A 116 -66.05 19.97 -3.06
N VAL A 117 -66.91 18.91 -3.08
CA VAL A 117 -66.49 17.57 -2.67
C VAL A 117 -65.43 17.01 -3.63
N VAL A 118 -65.66 17.12 -4.95
CA VAL A 118 -64.69 16.65 -5.95
C VAL A 118 -63.36 17.43 -5.84
N ALA A 119 -63.44 18.75 -5.72
CA ALA A 119 -62.24 19.61 -5.56
C ALA A 119 -61.46 19.29 -4.29
N LEU A 120 -62.19 19.01 -3.16
CA LEU A 120 -61.54 18.60 -1.91
C LEU A 120 -60.77 17.29 -2.04
N VAL A 121 -61.42 16.27 -2.67
CA VAL A 121 -60.77 14.98 -2.88
C VAL A 121 -59.53 15.13 -3.77
N ILE A 122 -59.63 15.88 -4.86
CA ILE A 122 -58.47 16.09 -5.76
C ILE A 122 -57.37 16.86 -5.03
N CYS A 123 -57.69 17.89 -4.24
CA CYS A 123 -56.72 18.64 -3.43
C CYS A 123 -56.05 17.76 -2.42
N LEU A 124 -56.78 16.87 -1.74
CA LEU A 124 -56.16 15.89 -0.82
C LEU A 124 -55.17 14.93 -1.52
N ILE A 125 -55.58 14.40 -2.65
CA ILE A 125 -54.69 13.53 -3.46
C ILE A 125 -53.44 14.34 -3.88
N THR A 126 -53.61 15.54 -4.39
CA THR A 126 -52.51 16.42 -4.81
C THR A 126 -51.56 16.74 -3.63
N PHE A 127 -52.15 17.02 -2.45
CA PHE A 127 -51.38 17.23 -1.24
C PHE A 127 -50.47 16.05 -0.92
N PHE A 128 -50.99 14.82 -0.91
CA PHE A 128 -50.20 13.64 -0.62
C PHE A 128 -49.16 13.35 -1.70
N VAL A 129 -49.49 13.52 -2.98
CA VAL A 129 -48.57 13.30 -4.08
C VAL A 129 -47.39 14.33 -4.02
N VAL A 130 -47.68 15.62 -3.83
CA VAL A 130 -46.66 16.64 -3.74
C VAL A 130 -45.78 16.43 -2.50
N SER A 131 -46.42 16.11 -1.35
CA SER A 131 -45.67 15.81 -0.12
C SER A 131 -44.74 14.59 -0.29
N TRP A 132 -45.18 13.56 -0.99
CA TRP A 132 -44.41 12.36 -1.30
C TRP A 132 -43.22 12.69 -2.23
N ILE A 133 -43.44 13.47 -3.31
CA ILE A 133 -42.41 13.91 -4.24
C ILE A 133 -41.33 14.75 -3.52
N LEU A 134 -41.77 15.76 -2.74
CA LEU A 134 -40.84 16.61 -1.99
C LEU A 134 -40.03 15.81 -0.96
N GLY A 135 -40.67 14.88 -0.26
CA GLY A 135 -40.00 13.99 0.68
C GLY A 135 -38.99 13.07 0.00
N HIS A 136 -39.33 12.53 -1.17
CA HIS A 136 -38.43 11.67 -1.94
C HIS A 136 -37.21 12.44 -2.50
N GLN A 137 -37.42 13.63 -3.04
CA GLN A 137 -36.34 14.50 -3.52
C GLN A 137 -35.43 14.94 -2.38
N GLY A 138 -36.00 15.35 -1.23
CA GLY A 138 -35.24 15.72 -0.04
C GLY A 138 -34.35 14.57 0.45
N LYS A 139 -34.87 13.34 0.45
CA LYS A 139 -34.11 12.15 0.83
C LYS A 139 -32.95 11.89 -0.13
N GLN A 140 -33.16 11.98 -1.44
CA GLN A 140 -32.10 11.78 -2.43
C GLN A 140 -30.97 12.83 -2.33
N GLN A 141 -31.31 14.07 -1.95
CA GLN A 141 -30.32 15.14 -1.78
C GLN A 141 -29.53 15.02 -0.48
N SER A 142 -30.13 14.43 0.56
CA SER A 142 -29.48 14.25 1.87
C SER A 142 -28.69 12.95 2.01
N GLU A 143 -28.83 12.00 1.08
CA GLU A 143 -28.08 10.75 1.11
C GLU A 143 -26.68 10.92 0.49
N ASN A 144 -25.67 10.35 1.19
CA ASN A 144 -24.32 10.25 0.66
C ASN A 144 -24.31 9.25 -0.50
N GLU A 145 -23.75 9.66 -1.61
CA GLU A 145 -23.66 8.84 -2.82
C GLU A 145 -22.20 8.38 -3.00
N VAL A 146 -22.00 7.05 -3.09
CA VAL A 146 -20.68 6.49 -3.42
C VAL A 146 -20.45 6.66 -4.92
N THR A 147 -19.47 7.50 -5.29
CA THR A 147 -19.17 7.84 -6.67
C THR A 147 -18.01 7.06 -7.26
N GLY A 148 -17.10 6.57 -6.42
CA GLY A 148 -15.91 5.89 -6.89
C GLY A 148 -15.09 5.23 -5.80
N GLY A 149 -13.90 4.77 -6.20
CA GLY A 149 -12.96 4.11 -5.31
C GLY A 149 -13.21 2.61 -5.16
N ARG A 150 -12.44 1.98 -4.28
CA ARG A 150 -12.58 0.54 -3.98
C ARG A 150 -13.75 0.32 -3.03
N GLN A 151 -14.40 -0.82 -3.14
CA GLN A 151 -15.47 -1.25 -2.22
C GLN A 151 -14.92 -2.23 -1.18
N LEU A 152 -15.60 -2.34 -0.05
CA LEU A 152 -15.31 -3.31 1.01
C LEU A 152 -16.50 -4.26 1.16
N THR A 153 -16.24 -5.55 1.29
CA THR A 153 -17.28 -6.55 1.58
C THR A 153 -16.80 -7.56 2.63
N ASP A 154 -17.72 -7.99 3.49
CA ASP A 154 -17.46 -9.08 4.45
C ASP A 154 -17.88 -10.45 3.88
N ASN A 155 -18.36 -10.47 2.64
CA ASN A 155 -18.88 -11.68 2.01
C ASN A 155 -17.98 -12.16 0.86
N PRO A 156 -17.05 -13.11 1.08
CA PRO A 156 -16.16 -13.63 0.05
C PRO A 156 -16.90 -14.28 -1.13
N LYS A 157 -18.16 -14.76 -0.92
CA LYS A 157 -18.95 -15.37 -1.99
C LYS A 157 -19.43 -14.35 -3.02
N GLU A 158 -19.50 -13.08 -2.66
CA GLU A 158 -19.83 -12.00 -3.60
C GLU A 158 -18.71 -11.85 -4.63
N VAL A 159 -17.46 -11.70 -4.15
CA VAL A 159 -16.28 -11.63 -5.03
C VAL A 159 -16.11 -12.91 -5.83
N ALA A 160 -16.36 -14.07 -5.24
CA ALA A 160 -16.35 -15.35 -5.96
C ALA A 160 -17.34 -15.38 -7.13
N ARG A 161 -18.55 -14.80 -6.95
CA ARG A 161 -19.54 -14.69 -8.06
C ARG A 161 -19.06 -13.72 -9.14
N MET A 162 -18.43 -12.58 -8.75
CA MET A 162 -17.86 -11.63 -9.70
C MET A 162 -16.75 -12.29 -10.53
N LEU A 163 -15.79 -12.97 -9.87
CA LEU A 163 -14.72 -13.69 -10.53
C LEU A 163 -15.23 -14.77 -11.48
N LYS A 164 -16.27 -15.52 -11.06
CA LYS A 164 -16.91 -16.54 -11.90
C LYS A 164 -17.60 -15.92 -13.11
N LYS A 165 -18.28 -14.79 -12.93
CA LYS A 165 -18.92 -14.05 -14.03
C LYS A 165 -17.90 -13.59 -15.06
N ASP A 166 -16.73 -13.15 -14.59
CA ASP A 166 -15.64 -12.67 -15.43
C ASP A 166 -14.79 -13.83 -16.01
N GLY A 167 -15.10 -15.09 -15.66
CA GLY A 167 -14.34 -16.27 -16.09
C GLY A 167 -12.94 -16.36 -15.49
N LYS A 168 -12.68 -15.68 -14.38
CA LYS A 168 -11.37 -15.53 -13.74
C LYS A 168 -11.28 -16.21 -12.38
N ASP A 169 -12.24 -17.03 -11.99
CA ASP A 169 -12.16 -17.76 -10.73
C ASP A 169 -11.07 -18.84 -10.76
N SER A 170 -10.41 -19.02 -9.63
CA SER A 170 -9.35 -20.00 -9.40
C SER A 170 -9.81 -21.04 -8.37
N ASP A 171 -9.20 -22.20 -8.43
CA ASP A 171 -9.29 -23.25 -7.41
C ASP A 171 -8.46 -22.92 -6.16
N ILE A 172 -7.42 -22.06 -6.31
CA ILE A 172 -6.64 -21.56 -5.17
C ILE A 172 -7.49 -20.62 -4.34
N ARG A 173 -7.49 -20.84 -3.03
CA ARG A 173 -8.31 -20.04 -2.09
C ARG A 173 -7.54 -19.59 -0.86
N ILE A 174 -7.81 -18.36 -0.44
CA ILE A 174 -7.46 -17.86 0.88
C ILE A 174 -8.73 -17.94 1.74
N GLY A 175 -8.86 -19.00 2.57
CA GLY A 175 -10.13 -19.29 3.24
C GLY A 175 -11.24 -19.61 2.23
N ASP A 176 -12.34 -18.86 2.28
CA ASP A 176 -13.47 -19.02 1.34
C ASP A 176 -13.35 -18.12 0.09
N LEU A 177 -12.32 -17.26 0.03
CA LEU A 177 -12.08 -16.35 -1.07
C LEU A 177 -11.22 -17.02 -2.14
N PRO A 178 -11.69 -17.25 -3.38
CA PRO A 178 -10.84 -17.62 -4.49
C PRO A 178 -9.96 -16.45 -4.91
N ILE A 179 -8.72 -16.74 -5.29
CA ILE A 179 -7.87 -15.74 -5.96
C ILE A 179 -8.27 -15.63 -7.44
N ILE A 180 -7.70 -14.68 -8.15
CA ILE A 180 -7.86 -14.58 -9.59
C ILE A 180 -7.06 -15.69 -10.26
N ARG A 181 -7.58 -16.32 -11.30
CA ARG A 181 -6.89 -17.36 -12.06
C ARG A 181 -5.54 -16.83 -12.58
N ASP A 182 -4.50 -17.60 -12.38
CA ASP A 182 -3.12 -17.28 -12.75
C ASP A 182 -2.53 -16.03 -12.07
N SER A 183 -3.18 -15.51 -11.01
CA SER A 183 -2.63 -14.38 -10.24
C SER A 183 -1.58 -14.81 -9.21
N GLU A 184 -1.39 -16.12 -8.98
CA GLU A 184 -0.33 -16.62 -8.10
C GLU A 184 1.07 -16.22 -8.58
N ILE A 185 1.27 -16.06 -9.90
CA ILE A 185 2.54 -15.52 -10.47
C ILE A 185 2.66 -14.00 -10.35
N GLN A 186 1.70 -13.32 -9.74
CA GLN A 186 1.74 -11.88 -9.42
C GLN A 186 2.05 -11.62 -7.95
N ASN A 187 2.52 -12.62 -7.25
CA ASN A 187 3.05 -12.61 -5.90
C ASN A 187 2.07 -12.18 -4.80
N PHE A 188 2.38 -12.59 -3.57
CA PHE A 188 1.56 -12.35 -2.38
C PHE A 188 2.34 -11.58 -1.32
N CYS A 189 1.69 -10.62 -0.69
CA CYS A 189 2.15 -9.96 0.53
C CYS A 189 1.22 -10.30 1.70
N LEU A 190 1.77 -10.84 2.76
CA LEU A 190 1.07 -11.15 4.00
C LEU A 190 1.63 -10.24 5.10
N HIS A 191 0.92 -9.16 5.39
CA HIS A 191 1.37 -8.13 6.33
C HIS A 191 0.63 -8.23 7.68
N GLY A 192 1.35 -8.11 8.79
CA GLY A 192 0.78 -8.10 10.13
C GLY A 192 1.70 -8.65 11.21
N THR A 193 1.32 -8.50 12.48
CA THR A 193 2.12 -8.92 13.64
C THR A 193 2.27 -10.44 13.77
N VAL A 194 3.13 -10.88 14.68
CA VAL A 194 3.30 -12.29 15.02
C VAL A 194 1.98 -12.86 15.58
N GLY A 195 1.64 -14.10 15.22
CA GLY A 195 0.42 -14.76 15.70
C GLY A 195 -0.89 -14.31 15.04
N ALA A 196 -0.89 -13.24 14.23
CA ALA A 196 -2.10 -12.73 13.61
C ALA A 196 -2.74 -13.66 12.55
N GLY A 197 -1.99 -14.65 12.01
CA GLY A 197 -2.52 -15.64 11.08
C GLY A 197 -1.82 -15.72 9.72
N LYS A 198 -0.70 -15.01 9.49
CA LYS A 198 0.06 -15.05 8.21
C LYS A 198 0.43 -16.46 7.81
N SER A 199 1.06 -17.21 8.71
CA SER A 199 1.50 -18.58 8.46
C SER A 199 0.34 -19.54 8.14
N GLU A 200 -0.90 -19.25 8.56
CA GLU A 200 -2.08 -20.04 8.18
C GLU A 200 -2.42 -19.87 6.69
N VAL A 201 -2.25 -18.66 6.12
CA VAL A 201 -2.40 -18.44 4.67
C VAL A 201 -1.30 -19.18 3.90
N ILE A 202 -0.04 -19.05 4.34
CA ILE A 202 1.09 -19.77 3.71
C ILE A 202 0.83 -21.28 3.70
N ARG A 203 0.39 -21.86 4.82
CA ARG A 203 0.09 -23.28 4.92
C ARG A 203 -1.04 -23.73 4.01
N ARG A 204 -2.06 -22.89 3.76
CA ARG A 204 -3.14 -23.19 2.81
C ARG A 204 -2.62 -23.23 1.37
N LEU A 205 -1.82 -22.23 1.00
CA LEU A 205 -1.18 -22.19 -0.32
C LEU A 205 -0.19 -23.35 -0.49
N ALA A 206 0.57 -23.69 0.56
CA ALA A 206 1.47 -24.82 0.58
C ALA A 206 0.74 -26.17 0.41
N ASN A 207 -0.40 -26.35 1.09
CA ASN A 207 -1.24 -27.55 0.88
C ASN A 207 -1.67 -27.68 -0.58
N TYR A 208 -2.07 -26.57 -1.18
CA TYR A 208 -2.46 -26.52 -2.58
C TYR A 208 -1.29 -26.89 -3.50
N ALA A 209 -0.12 -26.27 -3.28
CA ALA A 209 1.09 -26.58 -4.04
C ALA A 209 1.49 -28.08 -3.92
N ARG A 210 1.36 -28.68 -2.71
CA ARG A 210 1.64 -30.10 -2.49
C ARG A 210 0.64 -31.00 -3.23
N GLN A 211 -0.66 -30.68 -3.18
CA GLN A 211 -1.69 -31.45 -3.88
C GLN A 211 -1.52 -31.42 -5.40
N ARG A 212 -1.07 -30.29 -5.93
CA ARG A 212 -0.83 -30.09 -7.36
C ARG A 212 0.49 -30.69 -7.85
N GLY A 213 1.40 -31.01 -6.91
CA GLY A 213 2.75 -31.51 -7.22
C GLY A 213 3.69 -30.42 -7.73
N ASP A 214 3.45 -29.16 -7.36
CA ASP A 214 4.31 -28.03 -7.72
C ASP A 214 5.65 -28.10 -6.98
N MET A 215 6.69 -27.54 -7.59
CA MET A 215 7.98 -27.32 -6.96
C MET A 215 7.89 -26.20 -5.95
N VAL A 216 8.50 -26.37 -4.77
CA VAL A 216 8.47 -25.38 -3.69
C VAL A 216 9.86 -25.18 -3.12
N VAL A 217 10.24 -23.92 -2.93
CA VAL A 217 11.35 -23.50 -2.08
C VAL A 217 10.74 -22.77 -0.89
N ILE A 218 11.03 -23.24 0.31
CA ILE A 218 10.45 -22.65 1.52
C ILE A 218 11.56 -22.27 2.50
N TYR A 219 11.54 -21.00 2.91
CA TYR A 219 12.34 -20.51 4.01
C TYR A 219 11.57 -20.74 5.31
N ASP A 220 12.08 -21.64 6.14
CA ASP A 220 11.47 -22.08 7.39
C ASP A 220 12.38 -21.78 8.59
N ARG A 221 12.15 -20.63 9.23
CA ARG A 221 12.96 -20.16 10.36
C ARG A 221 12.89 -21.08 11.60
N SER A 222 11.79 -21.77 11.79
CA SER A 222 11.47 -22.51 13.01
C SER A 222 11.41 -24.03 12.83
N GLY A 223 11.48 -24.55 11.59
CA GLY A 223 11.28 -25.98 11.30
C GLY A 223 9.80 -26.43 11.30
N GLU A 224 8.84 -25.48 11.43
CA GLU A 224 7.41 -25.82 11.46
C GLU A 224 6.89 -26.39 10.13
N PHE A 225 7.42 -25.92 9.02
CA PHE A 225 7.05 -26.43 7.71
C PHE A 225 7.71 -27.79 7.45
N VAL A 226 8.98 -27.99 7.86
CA VAL A 226 9.64 -29.30 7.87
C VAL A 226 8.79 -30.31 8.63
N LYS A 227 8.36 -29.96 9.84
CA LYS A 227 7.53 -30.82 10.70
C LYS A 227 6.21 -31.25 10.05
N SER A 228 5.62 -30.38 9.21
CA SER A 228 4.28 -30.58 8.67
C SER A 228 4.26 -31.16 7.25
N TYR A 229 5.34 -31.02 6.49
CA TYR A 229 5.32 -31.30 5.05
C TYR A 229 6.49 -32.14 4.54
N TYR A 230 7.58 -32.31 5.29
CA TYR A 230 8.78 -32.97 4.79
C TYR A 230 8.56 -34.46 4.49
N ASP A 231 8.83 -34.84 3.24
CA ASP A 231 8.85 -36.23 2.76
C ASP A 231 10.28 -36.61 2.32
N PRO A 232 10.97 -37.48 3.07
CA PRO A 232 12.35 -37.84 2.77
C PRO A 232 12.56 -38.49 1.40
N SER A 233 11.50 -38.97 0.77
CA SER A 233 11.60 -39.67 -0.52
C SER A 233 11.78 -38.68 -1.69
N ILE A 234 11.26 -37.46 -1.58
CA ILE A 234 11.26 -36.48 -2.68
C ILE A 234 11.82 -35.09 -2.29
N ASP A 235 11.81 -34.76 -1.01
CA ASP A 235 12.19 -33.42 -0.53
C ASP A 235 13.66 -33.38 -0.08
N LYS A 236 14.20 -32.15 -0.03
CA LYS A 236 15.54 -31.86 0.47
C LYS A 236 15.50 -30.80 1.56
N ILE A 237 16.38 -30.96 2.55
CA ILE A 237 16.60 -29.97 3.61
C ILE A 237 17.98 -29.35 3.42
N LEU A 238 18.05 -28.03 3.52
CA LEU A 238 19.27 -27.26 3.63
C LEU A 238 19.28 -26.53 4.99
N ASN A 239 19.89 -27.19 5.96
CA ASN A 239 20.20 -26.67 7.30
C ASN A 239 21.51 -27.27 7.74
N PRO A 240 22.61 -26.52 7.83
CA PRO A 240 23.92 -27.06 8.12
C PRO A 240 24.02 -27.83 9.44
N LEU A 241 23.11 -27.53 10.37
CA LEU A 241 23.07 -28.14 11.70
C LEU A 241 22.12 -29.34 11.79
N ASP A 242 21.35 -29.64 10.71
CA ASP A 242 20.43 -30.75 10.66
C ASP A 242 21.15 -32.00 10.04
N ALA A 243 21.01 -33.15 10.68
CA ALA A 243 21.60 -34.41 10.20
C ALA A 243 21.07 -34.82 8.81
N ARG A 244 19.90 -34.34 8.40
CA ARG A 244 19.26 -34.55 7.09
C ARG A 244 19.69 -33.55 6.02
N CYS A 245 20.62 -32.63 6.36
CA CYS A 245 21.06 -31.62 5.40
C CYS A 245 21.63 -32.26 4.14
N ALA A 246 21.12 -31.86 2.98
CA ALA A 246 21.66 -32.30 1.71
C ALA A 246 23.14 -31.87 1.57
N ALA A 247 23.98 -32.72 0.96
CA ALA A 247 25.41 -32.48 0.76
C ALA A 247 25.64 -31.40 -0.33
N TRP A 248 25.26 -30.16 -0.02
CA TRP A 248 25.40 -29.04 -0.95
C TRP A 248 26.86 -28.79 -1.27
N ASP A 249 27.19 -28.65 -2.56
CA ASP A 249 28.54 -28.47 -3.07
C ASP A 249 28.67 -27.12 -3.77
N LEU A 250 29.34 -26.16 -3.12
CA LEU A 250 29.59 -24.82 -3.64
C LEU A 250 30.24 -24.82 -5.03
N TRP A 251 31.22 -25.71 -5.24
CA TRP A 251 32.01 -25.75 -6.47
C TRP A 251 31.30 -26.43 -7.64
N LYS A 252 30.30 -27.27 -7.35
CA LYS A 252 29.40 -27.80 -8.37
C LYS A 252 28.24 -26.83 -8.63
N GLU A 253 27.85 -26.06 -7.63
CA GLU A 253 26.84 -25.01 -7.79
C GLU A 253 27.35 -23.85 -8.66
N CYS A 254 28.57 -23.35 -8.36
CA CYS A 254 29.21 -22.26 -9.07
C CYS A 254 30.15 -22.80 -10.15
N LEU A 255 29.80 -22.67 -11.42
CA LEU A 255 30.59 -23.18 -12.53
C LEU A 255 31.50 -22.10 -13.15
N THR A 256 31.12 -20.85 -13.10
CA THR A 256 31.78 -19.72 -13.72
C THR A 256 32.18 -18.67 -12.68
N GLN A 257 33.12 -17.78 -13.00
CA GLN A 257 33.49 -16.68 -12.11
C GLN A 257 32.28 -15.84 -11.66
N PRO A 258 31.37 -15.40 -12.58
CA PRO A 258 30.18 -14.68 -12.18
C PRO A 258 29.29 -15.43 -11.17
N ASP A 259 29.26 -16.76 -11.16
CA ASP A 259 28.49 -17.52 -10.16
C ASP A 259 29.07 -17.33 -8.77
N PHE A 260 30.42 -17.34 -8.64
CA PHE A 260 31.11 -17.07 -7.37
C PHE A 260 30.92 -15.61 -6.92
N ASP A 261 30.99 -14.64 -7.83
CA ASP A 261 30.75 -13.23 -7.55
C ASP A 261 29.33 -13.01 -7.03
N ASN A 262 28.35 -13.58 -7.69
CA ASN A 262 26.95 -13.49 -7.28
C ASN A 262 26.71 -14.15 -5.91
N THR A 263 27.36 -15.29 -5.68
CA THR A 263 27.30 -15.98 -4.39
C THR A 263 27.94 -15.15 -3.28
N ALA A 264 29.10 -14.53 -3.56
CA ALA A 264 29.76 -13.60 -2.66
C ALA A 264 28.89 -12.37 -2.35
N ASN A 265 28.19 -11.81 -3.35
CA ASN A 265 27.30 -10.67 -3.20
C ASN A 265 26.18 -10.92 -2.22
N THR A 266 25.68 -12.15 -2.15
CA THR A 266 24.60 -12.52 -1.23
C THR A 266 25.11 -12.93 0.14
N LEU A 267 26.24 -13.65 0.19
CA LEU A 267 26.88 -14.05 1.44
C LEU A 267 27.33 -12.83 2.25
N ILE A 268 27.87 -11.82 1.58
CA ILE A 268 28.39 -10.58 2.15
C ILE A 268 27.54 -9.42 1.62
N PRO A 269 26.36 -9.14 2.19
CA PRO A 269 25.47 -8.08 1.70
C PRO A 269 26.10 -6.70 1.91
N MET A 270 25.79 -5.75 1.04
CA MET A 270 26.08 -4.34 1.29
C MET A 270 25.05 -3.77 2.24
N GLY A 271 25.50 -3.17 3.33
CA GLY A 271 24.68 -2.34 4.21
C GLY A 271 24.26 -1.05 3.51
N THR A 272 23.12 -0.49 3.93
CA THR A 272 22.62 0.80 3.38
C THR A 272 23.41 2.00 3.92
N LYS A 273 24.11 1.84 5.04
CA LYS A 273 24.84 2.91 5.78
C LYS A 273 26.34 2.68 5.90
N GLU A 274 26.87 1.58 5.36
CA GLU A 274 28.26 1.18 5.50
C GLU A 274 29.06 1.56 4.25
N ASP A 275 30.36 1.82 4.41
CA ASP A 275 31.26 2.08 3.29
C ASP A 275 31.35 0.86 2.36
N PRO A 276 30.98 0.98 1.08
CA PRO A 276 30.97 -0.12 0.13
C PRO A 276 32.33 -0.79 -0.10
N PHE A 277 33.43 -0.08 0.18
CA PHE A 277 34.78 -0.58 -0.03
C PHE A 277 35.06 -1.87 0.75
N TRP A 278 34.69 -1.92 2.02
CA TRP A 278 35.02 -3.03 2.91
C TRP A 278 34.30 -4.33 2.52
N GLN A 279 33.01 -4.25 2.30
CA GLN A 279 32.22 -5.40 1.86
C GLN A 279 32.56 -5.81 0.43
N GLY A 280 32.76 -4.83 -0.47
CA GLY A 280 33.19 -5.08 -1.85
C GLY A 280 34.51 -5.81 -1.90
N SER A 281 35.50 -5.36 -1.15
CA SER A 281 36.82 -6.02 -1.05
C SER A 281 36.70 -7.44 -0.47
N GLY A 282 35.88 -7.62 0.57
CA GLY A 282 35.59 -8.94 1.16
C GLY A 282 34.95 -9.90 0.16
N ARG A 283 34.00 -9.43 -0.66
CA ARG A 283 33.38 -10.21 -1.75
C ARG A 283 34.41 -10.69 -2.75
N THR A 284 35.26 -9.78 -3.22
CA THR A 284 36.30 -10.11 -4.19
C THR A 284 37.25 -11.17 -3.64
N ILE A 285 37.71 -11.03 -2.39
CA ILE A 285 38.63 -12.04 -1.76
C ILE A 285 37.91 -13.39 -1.63
N PHE A 286 36.65 -13.42 -1.21
CA PHE A 286 35.89 -14.66 -1.08
C PHE A 286 35.67 -15.34 -2.43
N ALA A 287 35.17 -14.58 -3.44
CA ALA A 287 34.87 -15.12 -4.77
C ALA A 287 36.11 -15.70 -5.42
N GLU A 288 37.24 -14.97 -5.40
CA GLU A 288 38.50 -15.42 -5.99
C GLU A 288 39.09 -16.61 -5.26
N ALA A 289 39.05 -16.62 -3.92
CA ALA A 289 39.55 -17.76 -3.17
C ALA A 289 38.73 -19.05 -3.45
N ALA A 290 37.40 -18.94 -3.48
CA ALA A 290 36.54 -20.05 -3.79
C ALA A 290 36.74 -20.54 -5.25
N TYR A 291 36.88 -19.60 -6.20
CA TYR A 291 37.11 -19.90 -7.61
C TYR A 291 38.45 -20.61 -7.84
N LEU A 292 39.55 -20.11 -7.26
CA LEU A 292 40.89 -20.75 -7.37
C LEU A 292 40.89 -22.16 -6.77
N MET A 293 40.15 -22.37 -5.67
CA MET A 293 40.04 -23.69 -5.01
C MET A 293 39.21 -24.68 -5.80
N ARG A 294 38.46 -24.26 -6.84
CA ARG A 294 37.61 -25.13 -7.66
C ARG A 294 38.37 -26.36 -8.23
N ASN A 295 39.58 -26.14 -8.67
CA ASN A 295 40.39 -27.18 -9.29
C ASN A 295 41.23 -28.02 -8.29
N ASP A 296 41.11 -27.74 -7.00
CA ASP A 296 41.82 -28.48 -5.95
C ASP A 296 41.08 -29.79 -5.66
N PRO A 297 41.72 -30.95 -5.84
CA PRO A 297 41.10 -32.24 -5.56
C PRO A 297 40.76 -32.45 -4.08
N ASN A 298 41.44 -31.72 -3.18
CA ASN A 298 41.24 -31.77 -1.74
C ASN A 298 40.45 -30.53 -1.25
N ARG A 299 39.66 -29.96 -2.12
CA ARG A 299 38.79 -28.82 -1.75
C ARG A 299 37.75 -29.25 -0.73
N SER A 300 37.54 -28.41 0.26
CA SER A 300 36.55 -28.62 1.33
C SER A 300 36.19 -27.27 1.93
N TYR A 301 35.03 -27.19 2.61
CA TYR A 301 34.66 -26.01 3.35
C TYR A 301 35.66 -25.68 4.47
N SER A 302 36.21 -26.69 5.12
CA SER A 302 37.26 -26.51 6.11
C SER A 302 38.46 -25.76 5.53
N LYS A 303 38.96 -26.25 4.36
CA LYS A 303 40.08 -25.60 3.67
C LYS A 303 39.79 -24.19 3.20
N LEU A 304 38.58 -23.91 2.74
CA LEU A 304 38.16 -22.57 2.34
C LEU A 304 38.15 -21.61 3.53
N VAL A 305 37.55 -21.99 4.64
CA VAL A 305 37.51 -21.20 5.87
C VAL A 305 38.93 -20.99 6.41
N ASP A 306 39.76 -22.03 6.46
CA ASP A 306 41.16 -21.93 6.91
C ASP A 306 41.97 -20.96 6.02
N THR A 307 41.79 -21.03 4.69
CA THR A 307 42.48 -20.17 3.74
C THR A 307 42.06 -18.72 3.93
N LEU A 308 40.79 -18.45 4.12
CA LEU A 308 40.28 -17.07 4.25
C LEU A 308 40.56 -16.47 5.63
N LEU A 309 40.39 -17.24 6.70
CA LEU A 309 40.35 -16.72 8.06
C LEU A 309 41.59 -17.09 8.92
N SER A 310 42.19 -18.29 8.70
CA SER A 310 43.19 -18.85 9.63
C SER A 310 44.62 -18.64 9.18
N ILE A 311 44.94 -18.74 7.89
CA ILE A 311 46.30 -18.62 7.42
C ILE A 311 46.88 -17.21 7.59
N LYS A 312 48.22 -17.10 7.68
CA LYS A 312 48.92 -15.80 7.73
C LYS A 312 48.66 -15.01 6.45
N ILE A 313 48.68 -13.69 6.52
CA ILE A 313 48.37 -12.80 5.41
C ILE A 313 49.33 -13.01 4.22
N GLU A 314 50.63 -13.34 4.47
CA GLU A 314 51.62 -13.62 3.44
C GLU A 314 51.25 -14.86 2.62
N LYS A 315 50.71 -15.91 3.28
CA LYS A 315 50.23 -17.12 2.61
C LYS A 315 48.95 -16.85 1.80
N LEU A 316 48.05 -16.03 2.32
CA LEU A 316 46.86 -15.57 1.58
C LEU A 316 47.27 -14.75 0.35
N ARG A 317 48.25 -13.86 0.47
CA ARG A 317 48.83 -13.10 -0.64
C ARG A 317 49.42 -14.00 -1.72
N THR A 318 50.14 -15.01 -1.30
CA THR A 318 50.71 -16.02 -2.22
C THR A 318 49.60 -16.79 -2.93
N PHE A 319 48.55 -17.18 -2.23
CA PHE A 319 47.42 -17.92 -2.80
C PHE A 319 46.61 -17.08 -3.81
N LEU A 320 46.42 -15.79 -3.55
CA LEU A 320 45.67 -14.87 -4.40
C LEU A 320 46.50 -14.16 -5.46
N ARG A 321 47.81 -14.47 -5.57
CA ARG A 321 48.80 -13.71 -6.39
C ARG A 321 48.37 -13.50 -7.85
N ASN A 322 47.66 -14.46 -8.45
CA ASN A 322 47.27 -14.43 -9.85
C ASN A 322 45.77 -14.13 -10.03
N SER A 323 45.15 -13.43 -9.09
CA SER A 323 43.75 -13.05 -9.14
C SER A 323 43.54 -11.54 -8.98
N PRO A 324 42.42 -10.98 -9.36
CA PRO A 324 42.07 -9.59 -9.09
C PRO A 324 42.14 -9.18 -7.59
N ALA A 325 41.97 -10.15 -6.69
CA ALA A 325 42.09 -9.92 -5.25
C ALA A 325 43.55 -9.68 -4.77
N ALA A 326 44.57 -9.89 -5.63
CA ALA A 326 45.98 -9.72 -5.28
C ALA A 326 46.26 -8.30 -4.74
N ASN A 327 45.68 -7.29 -5.40
CA ASN A 327 45.86 -5.89 -5.02
C ASN A 327 45.29 -5.57 -3.63
N LEU A 328 44.30 -6.31 -3.16
CA LEU A 328 43.65 -6.12 -1.85
C LEU A 328 44.45 -6.69 -0.67
N VAL A 329 45.47 -7.48 -0.96
CA VAL A 329 46.34 -8.15 0.02
C VAL A 329 47.82 -7.86 -0.15
N GLU A 330 48.17 -6.78 -0.87
CA GLU A 330 49.54 -6.34 -1.07
C GLU A 330 50.23 -5.98 0.25
N GLU A 331 51.58 -6.13 0.29
CA GLU A 331 52.35 -5.83 1.47
C GLU A 331 52.27 -4.37 1.90
N LYS A 332 52.22 -3.45 0.92
CA LYS A 332 52.10 -2.01 1.16
C LYS A 332 50.85 -1.59 1.92
N ILE A 333 49.76 -2.41 1.82
CA ILE A 333 48.46 -2.15 2.43
C ILE A 333 48.05 -3.22 3.45
N GLU A 334 49.03 -3.86 4.12
CA GLU A 334 48.76 -4.97 5.02
C GLU A 334 47.73 -4.67 6.11
N LYS A 335 47.75 -3.43 6.65
CA LYS A 335 46.76 -2.99 7.65
C LYS A 335 45.34 -2.99 7.05
N THR A 336 45.17 -2.49 5.82
CA THR A 336 43.90 -2.52 5.10
C THR A 336 43.48 -3.95 4.84
N ALA A 337 44.39 -4.84 4.43
CA ALA A 337 44.08 -6.25 4.21
C ALA A 337 43.62 -6.97 5.48
N ILE A 338 44.18 -6.63 6.64
CA ILE A 338 43.71 -7.15 7.94
C ILE A 338 42.28 -6.65 8.25
N SER A 339 42.00 -5.36 8.01
CA SER A 339 40.63 -4.80 8.23
C SER A 339 39.61 -5.42 7.29
N ILE A 340 39.90 -5.60 6.00
CA ILE A 340 39.05 -6.33 5.05
C ILE A 340 38.77 -7.75 5.55
N ARG A 341 39.82 -8.42 6.06
CA ARG A 341 39.67 -9.79 6.62
C ARG A 341 38.80 -9.83 7.87
N ALA A 342 38.85 -8.79 8.72
CA ALA A 342 37.94 -8.71 9.87
C ALA A 342 36.48 -8.58 9.44
N VAL A 343 36.16 -7.76 8.43
CA VAL A 343 34.82 -7.66 7.85
C VAL A 343 34.41 -8.99 7.21
N LEU A 344 35.29 -9.61 6.43
CA LEU A 344 35.06 -10.91 5.81
C LEU A 344 34.71 -11.99 6.87
N THR A 345 35.38 -11.96 8.02
CA THR A 345 35.16 -12.91 9.12
C THR A 345 33.71 -12.89 9.61
N ASN A 346 33.07 -11.73 9.68
CA ASN A 346 31.69 -11.61 10.16
C ASN A 346 30.70 -12.44 9.34
N TYR A 347 30.94 -12.62 8.05
CA TYR A 347 30.06 -13.32 7.14
C TYR A 347 30.52 -14.75 6.83
N VAL A 348 31.82 -14.91 6.53
CA VAL A 348 32.39 -16.20 6.11
C VAL A 348 32.44 -17.21 7.26
N LYS A 349 32.49 -16.74 8.52
CA LYS A 349 32.37 -17.64 9.68
C LYS A 349 31.15 -18.56 9.61
N ALA A 350 30.07 -18.16 8.93
CA ALA A 350 28.86 -18.99 8.75
C ALA A 350 29.12 -20.24 7.89
N ILE A 351 30.10 -20.18 6.95
CA ILE A 351 30.48 -21.33 6.11
C ILE A 351 31.11 -22.46 6.92
N ARG A 352 31.66 -22.16 8.11
CA ARG A 352 32.17 -23.22 9.02
C ARG A 352 31.12 -24.28 9.33
N TYR A 353 29.87 -23.92 9.39
CA TYR A 353 28.79 -24.86 9.68
C TYR A 353 28.53 -25.84 8.52
N LEU A 354 29.04 -25.56 7.30
CA LEU A 354 28.98 -26.45 6.17
C LEU A 354 30.05 -27.53 6.20
N GLN A 355 31.03 -27.45 7.11
CA GLN A 355 32.09 -28.46 7.23
C GLN A 355 31.48 -29.81 7.53
N GLY A 356 31.85 -30.83 6.74
CA GLY A 356 31.41 -32.22 6.86
C GLY A 356 30.05 -32.52 6.26
N ILE A 357 29.31 -31.55 5.70
CA ILE A 357 28.05 -31.86 4.98
C ILE A 357 28.30 -32.65 3.70
N GLU A 358 29.50 -32.51 3.12
CA GLU A 358 29.94 -33.26 1.96
C GLU A 358 29.89 -34.80 2.14
N HIS A 359 29.79 -35.26 3.40
CA HIS A 359 29.67 -36.69 3.74
C HIS A 359 28.21 -37.14 3.92
N ASN A 360 27.24 -36.25 3.82
CA ASN A 360 25.82 -36.57 4.01
C ASN A 360 25.13 -37.21 2.78
N GLY A 361 25.86 -37.90 1.94
CA GLY A 361 25.33 -38.59 0.77
C GLY A 361 25.82 -38.05 -0.56
N GLU A 362 25.00 -38.14 -1.59
CA GLU A 362 25.34 -37.65 -2.91
C GLU A 362 25.40 -36.11 -2.94
N SER A 363 26.38 -35.62 -3.69
CA SER A 363 26.55 -34.17 -3.87
C SER A 363 25.29 -33.52 -4.47
N PHE A 364 24.81 -32.48 -3.82
CA PHE A 364 23.59 -31.77 -4.16
C PHE A 364 23.89 -30.34 -4.62
N THR A 365 23.21 -29.90 -5.68
CA THR A 365 23.17 -28.51 -6.08
C THR A 365 21.73 -28.02 -6.19
N ILE A 366 21.47 -26.77 -5.82
CA ILE A 366 20.16 -26.14 -5.94
C ILE A 366 19.81 -25.99 -7.42
N ARG A 367 20.77 -25.60 -8.24
CA ARG A 367 20.60 -25.40 -9.69
C ARG A 367 20.15 -26.66 -10.40
N ASP A 368 20.81 -27.80 -10.16
CA ASP A 368 20.44 -29.05 -10.83
C ASP A 368 19.12 -29.61 -10.29
N TRP A 369 18.86 -29.43 -8.98
CA TRP A 369 17.57 -29.73 -8.39
C TRP A 369 16.44 -28.92 -9.02
N MET A 370 16.63 -27.60 -9.21
CA MET A 370 15.66 -26.71 -9.89
C MET A 370 15.41 -27.17 -11.34
N ARG A 371 16.46 -27.54 -12.08
CA ARG A 371 16.35 -28.07 -13.45
C ARG A 371 15.67 -29.43 -13.52
N GLY A 372 15.69 -30.18 -12.45
CA GLY A 372 15.07 -31.51 -12.34
C GLY A 372 13.55 -31.49 -12.23
N VAL A 373 12.86 -30.47 -12.80
CA VAL A 373 11.39 -30.40 -12.87
C VAL A 373 10.85 -31.64 -13.57
N ARG A 374 9.87 -32.26 -12.92
CA ARG A 374 9.28 -33.53 -13.38
C ARG A 374 7.98 -33.27 -14.10
N GLU A 375 7.80 -33.91 -15.25
CA GLU A 375 6.60 -33.81 -16.07
C GLU A 375 5.38 -34.45 -15.39
N ASP A 376 5.60 -35.46 -14.53
CA ASP A 376 4.55 -36.11 -13.75
C ASP A 376 4.00 -35.26 -12.57
N GLN A 377 4.45 -34.03 -12.45
CA GLN A 377 4.06 -33.08 -11.39
C GLN A 377 4.26 -33.62 -9.96
N LYS A 378 5.24 -34.50 -9.76
CA LYS A 378 5.68 -35.00 -8.44
C LYS A 378 6.99 -34.35 -8.05
N ASN A 379 7.04 -33.02 -8.12
CA ASN A 379 8.25 -32.28 -7.79
C ASN A 379 8.46 -32.26 -6.27
N GLY A 380 9.71 -32.35 -5.85
CA GLY A 380 10.10 -32.23 -4.45
C GLY A 380 10.09 -30.81 -3.94
N TRP A 381 10.17 -30.66 -2.63
CA TRP A 381 10.29 -29.37 -1.95
C TRP A 381 11.71 -29.20 -1.40
N LEU A 382 12.19 -27.95 -1.40
CA LEU A 382 13.45 -27.56 -0.82
C LEU A 382 13.19 -26.73 0.44
N PHE A 383 13.50 -27.29 1.60
CA PHE A 383 13.38 -26.59 2.87
C PHE A 383 14.73 -25.95 3.24
N ILE A 384 14.80 -24.65 3.19
CA ILE A 384 15.94 -23.87 3.70
C ILE A 384 15.56 -23.46 5.13
N SER A 385 16.05 -24.22 6.11
CA SER A 385 15.57 -24.10 7.48
C SER A 385 16.66 -23.67 8.47
N SER A 386 16.24 -23.23 9.63
CA SER A 386 17.10 -22.92 10.78
C SER A 386 16.33 -23.15 12.08
N ASN A 387 17.00 -22.94 13.20
CA ASN A 387 16.39 -22.91 14.52
C ASN A 387 16.46 -21.48 15.06
N ALA A 388 15.56 -21.13 15.96
CA ALA A 388 15.52 -19.81 16.58
C ALA A 388 16.86 -19.40 17.21
N ASP A 389 17.54 -20.34 17.88
CA ASP A 389 18.79 -20.11 18.60
C ASP A 389 19.97 -19.86 17.68
N THR A 390 20.00 -20.53 16.51
CA THR A 390 21.17 -20.55 15.61
C THR A 390 20.96 -19.71 14.36
N HIS A 391 19.75 -19.19 14.16
CA HIS A 391 19.37 -18.44 12.97
C HIS A 391 20.32 -17.28 12.64
N ALA A 392 20.70 -16.49 13.65
CA ALA A 392 21.59 -15.33 13.44
C ALA A 392 22.95 -15.75 12.86
N SER A 393 23.50 -16.88 13.30
CA SER A 393 24.76 -17.43 12.81
C SER A 393 24.66 -18.04 11.41
N LEU A 394 23.52 -18.60 11.06
CA LEU A 394 23.27 -19.23 9.76
C LEU A 394 22.72 -18.26 8.71
N LYS A 395 22.27 -17.09 9.11
CA LYS A 395 21.64 -16.08 8.25
C LYS A 395 22.38 -15.82 6.93
N PRO A 396 23.73 -15.68 6.90
CA PRO A 396 24.46 -15.49 5.64
C PRO A 396 24.30 -16.66 4.66
N VAL A 397 24.41 -17.90 5.14
CA VAL A 397 24.32 -19.12 4.32
C VAL A 397 22.89 -19.35 3.85
N ILE A 398 21.89 -19.14 4.70
CA ILE A 398 20.47 -19.26 4.37
C ILE A 398 20.10 -18.25 3.27
N SER A 399 20.53 -16.99 3.44
CA SER A 399 20.28 -15.95 2.43
C SER A 399 20.95 -16.28 1.10
N MET A 400 22.17 -16.81 1.14
CA MET A 400 22.90 -17.27 -0.04
C MET A 400 22.15 -18.40 -0.77
N TRP A 401 21.70 -19.44 -0.09
CA TRP A 401 20.95 -20.54 -0.70
C TRP A 401 19.63 -20.10 -1.30
N LEU A 402 18.90 -19.21 -0.59
CA LEU A 402 17.65 -18.69 -1.13
C LEU A 402 17.89 -17.84 -2.39
N SER A 403 18.94 -17.02 -2.42
CA SER A 403 19.32 -16.25 -3.60
C SER A 403 19.72 -17.14 -4.78
N ILE A 404 20.47 -18.24 -4.52
CA ILE A 404 20.79 -19.22 -5.55
C ILE A 404 19.51 -19.86 -6.11
N ALA A 405 18.55 -20.20 -5.27
CA ALA A 405 17.26 -20.75 -5.70
C ALA A 405 16.45 -19.74 -6.54
N ILE A 406 16.44 -18.47 -6.15
CA ILE A 406 15.77 -17.39 -6.89
C ILE A 406 16.38 -17.23 -8.29
N ARG A 407 17.72 -17.21 -8.41
CA ARG A 407 18.40 -17.21 -9.71
C ARG A 407 18.19 -18.51 -10.49
N GLY A 408 18.11 -19.63 -9.78
CA GLY A 408 17.82 -20.94 -10.36
C GLY A 408 16.52 -20.96 -11.16
N LEU A 409 15.52 -20.17 -10.77
CA LEU A 409 14.26 -20.02 -11.50
C LEU A 409 14.49 -19.51 -12.93
N LEU A 410 15.37 -18.51 -13.12
CA LEU A 410 15.70 -17.97 -14.45
C LEU A 410 16.39 -19.05 -15.32
N ALA A 411 17.29 -19.84 -14.73
CA ALA A 411 18.03 -20.90 -15.42
C ALA A 411 17.14 -22.06 -15.92
N MET A 412 15.87 -22.15 -15.42
CA MET A 412 14.88 -23.14 -15.90
C MET A 412 14.25 -22.77 -17.24
N GLY A 413 14.50 -21.58 -17.78
CA GLY A 413 13.88 -21.05 -18.98
C GLY A 413 12.44 -20.57 -18.78
N GLU A 414 11.94 -19.76 -19.74
CA GLU A 414 10.60 -19.18 -19.68
C GLU A 414 9.52 -20.27 -19.80
N ASN A 415 8.61 -20.30 -18.85
CA ASN A 415 7.40 -21.13 -18.88
C ASN A 415 6.35 -20.58 -17.93
N ARG A 416 5.37 -19.87 -18.45
CA ARG A 416 4.27 -19.28 -17.68
C ARG A 416 3.27 -20.28 -17.11
N ASN A 417 3.26 -21.50 -17.60
CA ASN A 417 2.34 -22.56 -17.13
C ASN A 417 2.95 -23.37 -15.98
N ARG A 418 4.26 -23.33 -15.80
CA ARG A 418 4.94 -23.90 -14.65
C ARG A 418 4.66 -23.09 -13.39
N ARG A 419 4.67 -23.74 -12.23
CA ARG A 419 4.59 -23.07 -10.92
C ARG A 419 5.75 -23.54 -10.04
N VAL A 420 6.55 -22.54 -9.63
CA VAL A 420 7.61 -22.70 -8.63
C VAL A 420 7.31 -21.73 -7.51
N TRP A 421 6.97 -22.27 -6.34
CA TRP A 421 6.59 -21.47 -5.19
C TRP A 421 7.80 -21.14 -4.32
N PHE A 422 7.87 -19.89 -3.90
CA PHE A 422 8.84 -19.39 -2.93
C PHE A 422 8.08 -18.86 -1.72
N PHE A 423 8.09 -19.64 -0.62
CA PHE A 423 7.44 -19.23 0.62
C PHE A 423 8.48 -18.68 1.60
N CYS A 424 8.31 -17.42 2.02
CA CYS A 424 9.14 -16.77 3.01
C CYS A 424 8.24 -16.18 4.09
N ASP A 425 8.06 -16.86 5.21
CA ASP A 425 7.15 -16.44 6.28
C ASP A 425 7.57 -15.11 6.91
N GLU A 426 8.87 -14.80 6.89
CA GLU A 426 9.40 -13.54 7.42
C GLU A 426 10.63 -13.06 6.62
N LEU A 427 10.39 -12.41 5.48
CA LEU A 427 11.45 -11.92 4.59
C LEU A 427 12.46 -10.98 5.29
N PRO A 428 12.07 -10.03 6.16
CA PRO A 428 13.02 -9.12 6.81
C PRO A 428 14.01 -9.78 7.78
N THR A 429 13.87 -11.05 8.11
CA THR A 429 14.83 -11.76 8.96
C THR A 429 16.09 -12.19 8.22
N LEU A 430 16.07 -12.17 6.90
CA LEU A 430 17.19 -12.51 6.02
C LEU A 430 18.10 -11.30 5.76
N HIS A 431 19.28 -11.54 5.22
CA HIS A 431 20.08 -10.48 4.61
C HIS A 431 19.41 -9.97 3.34
N LYS A 432 19.81 -8.78 2.88
CA LYS A 432 19.41 -8.26 1.57
C LYS A 432 19.70 -9.31 0.49
N LEU A 433 18.68 -9.67 -0.26
CA LEU A 433 18.78 -10.55 -1.42
C LEU A 433 18.80 -9.67 -2.68
N PRO A 434 19.99 -9.35 -3.25
CA PRO A 434 20.06 -8.42 -4.39
C PRO A 434 19.23 -8.92 -5.57
N ASP A 435 19.35 -10.23 -5.87
CA ASP A 435 18.65 -10.87 -6.96
C ASP A 435 17.13 -10.80 -6.86
N LEU A 436 16.57 -10.71 -5.64
CA LEU A 436 15.12 -10.65 -5.45
C LEU A 436 14.51 -9.39 -6.08
N VAL A 437 15.17 -8.24 -5.90
CA VAL A 437 14.69 -6.95 -6.42
C VAL A 437 14.67 -6.94 -7.96
N GLU A 438 15.67 -7.57 -8.57
CA GLU A 438 15.82 -7.63 -10.02
C GLU A 438 14.90 -8.69 -10.65
N ILE A 439 14.80 -9.87 -10.02
CA ILE A 439 14.14 -11.04 -10.61
C ILE A 439 12.63 -11.02 -10.37
N LEU A 440 12.17 -10.51 -9.23
CA LEU A 440 10.76 -10.58 -8.84
C LEU A 440 9.79 -9.97 -9.88
N PRO A 441 10.09 -8.82 -10.52
CA PRO A 441 9.25 -8.28 -11.60
C PRO A 441 9.14 -9.19 -12.81
N GLU A 442 10.21 -9.94 -13.12
CA GLU A 442 10.28 -10.84 -14.28
C GLU A 442 9.87 -12.29 -13.98
N ALA A 443 9.85 -12.69 -12.71
CA ALA A 443 9.60 -14.06 -12.25
C ALA A 443 8.34 -14.69 -12.86
N ARG A 444 7.35 -13.85 -13.17
CA ARG A 444 6.10 -14.25 -13.84
C ARG A 444 6.31 -14.96 -15.18
N LYS A 445 7.34 -14.57 -15.94
CA LYS A 445 7.67 -15.21 -17.23
C LYS A 445 8.14 -16.65 -17.04
N PHE A 446 8.77 -16.93 -15.89
CA PHE A 446 9.37 -18.21 -15.55
C PHE A 446 8.47 -19.10 -14.68
N GLY A 447 7.27 -18.61 -14.33
CA GLY A 447 6.31 -19.33 -13.49
C GLY A 447 6.61 -19.26 -11.98
N GLY A 448 7.39 -18.26 -11.54
CA GLY A 448 7.65 -18.01 -10.12
C GLY A 448 6.42 -17.46 -9.39
N CYS A 449 6.13 -18.00 -8.21
CA CYS A 449 5.04 -17.61 -7.33
C CYS A 449 5.63 -17.31 -5.95
N TYR A 450 5.74 -16.02 -5.59
CA TYR A 450 6.34 -15.61 -4.33
C TYR A 450 5.28 -15.25 -3.30
N VAL A 451 5.48 -15.73 -2.08
CA VAL A 451 4.62 -15.46 -0.92
C VAL A 451 5.49 -14.97 0.22
N PHE A 452 5.40 -13.69 0.52
CA PHE A 452 6.21 -13.05 1.53
C PHE A 452 5.37 -12.65 2.75
N GLY A 453 5.81 -13.10 3.93
CA GLY A 453 5.37 -12.56 5.20
C GLY A 453 6.21 -11.36 5.59
N ILE A 454 5.55 -10.27 6.00
CA ILE A 454 6.17 -9.02 6.45
C ILE A 454 5.48 -8.61 7.74
N GLN A 455 6.26 -8.34 8.80
CA GLN A 455 5.70 -7.84 10.06
C GLN A 455 5.66 -6.31 10.08
N SER A 456 6.67 -5.66 9.51
CA SER A 456 6.78 -4.22 9.44
C SER A 456 7.41 -3.81 8.11
N TYR A 457 6.76 -2.89 7.43
CA TYR A 457 7.29 -2.31 6.19
C TYR A 457 8.62 -1.56 6.45
N ALA A 458 8.75 -0.88 7.60
CA ALA A 458 9.97 -0.20 7.98
C ALA A 458 11.20 -1.14 8.08
N GLN A 459 11.00 -2.40 8.51
CA GLN A 459 12.10 -3.39 8.51
C GLN A 459 12.53 -3.76 7.08
N LEU A 460 11.60 -3.76 6.14
CA LEU A 460 11.93 -3.98 4.73
C LEU A 460 12.73 -2.79 4.18
N GLU A 461 12.36 -1.56 4.54
CA GLU A 461 13.08 -0.34 4.18
C GLU A 461 14.50 -0.31 4.77
N ASP A 462 14.69 -0.73 6.01
CA ASP A 462 16.02 -0.80 6.65
C ASP A 462 16.97 -1.74 5.90
N ILE A 463 16.46 -2.85 5.36
CA ILE A 463 17.27 -3.88 4.68
C ILE A 463 17.51 -3.53 3.21
N TYR A 464 16.46 -3.13 2.50
CA TYR A 464 16.52 -2.93 1.05
C TYR A 464 16.74 -1.47 0.64
N GLY A 465 16.45 -0.51 1.54
CA GLY A 465 16.32 0.91 1.26
C GLY A 465 14.91 1.24 0.77
N GLU A 466 14.46 2.47 0.97
CA GLU A 466 13.10 2.95 0.69
C GLU A 466 12.62 2.59 -0.74
N LYS A 467 13.40 2.95 -1.76
CA LYS A 467 13.02 2.74 -3.17
C LYS A 467 12.88 1.26 -3.53
N ALA A 468 13.82 0.41 -3.09
CA ALA A 468 13.77 -1.01 -3.41
C ALA A 468 12.67 -1.74 -2.61
N ALA A 469 12.41 -1.32 -1.37
CA ALA A 469 11.30 -1.82 -0.56
C ALA A 469 9.95 -1.50 -1.22
N ALA A 470 9.76 -0.27 -1.73
CA ALA A 470 8.58 0.13 -2.48
C ALA A 470 8.41 -0.71 -3.76
N THR A 471 9.49 -0.89 -4.54
CA THR A 471 9.48 -1.73 -5.75
C THR A 471 9.07 -3.17 -5.45
N LEU A 472 9.62 -3.76 -4.38
CA LEU A 472 9.24 -5.11 -3.95
C LEU A 472 7.77 -5.20 -3.55
N PHE A 473 7.25 -4.18 -2.85
CA PHE A 473 5.86 -4.15 -2.41
C PHE A 473 4.89 -3.99 -3.59
N ASP A 474 5.24 -3.17 -4.59
CA ASP A 474 4.40 -2.90 -5.75
C ASP A 474 4.16 -4.12 -6.64
N VAL A 475 5.13 -5.04 -6.71
CA VAL A 475 4.99 -6.27 -7.52
C VAL A 475 4.24 -7.40 -6.78
N MET A 476 3.82 -7.19 -5.53
CA MET A 476 2.99 -8.11 -4.76
C MET A 476 1.52 -7.69 -4.85
N ASN A 477 0.80 -8.26 -5.82
CA ASN A 477 -0.54 -7.80 -6.19
C ASN A 477 -1.69 -8.38 -5.35
N THR A 478 -1.51 -9.58 -4.77
CA THR A 478 -2.46 -10.14 -3.80
C THR A 478 -1.96 -9.85 -2.40
N ARG A 479 -2.68 -9.02 -1.65
CA ARG A 479 -2.23 -8.57 -0.33
C ARG A 479 -3.22 -8.95 0.75
N ALA A 480 -2.73 -9.45 1.88
CA ALA A 480 -3.53 -9.75 3.06
C ALA A 480 -2.99 -8.98 4.27
N PHE A 481 -3.79 -8.07 4.80
CA PHE A 481 -3.46 -7.22 5.94
C PHE A 481 -4.12 -7.75 7.20
N PHE A 482 -3.30 -8.28 8.10
CA PHE A 482 -3.68 -8.74 9.42
C PHE A 482 -3.51 -7.62 10.45
N ARG A 483 -3.83 -7.92 11.73
CA ARG A 483 -3.66 -6.99 12.84
C ARG A 483 -2.25 -6.41 12.89
N SER A 484 -2.17 -5.10 13.07
CA SER A 484 -0.93 -4.33 13.24
C SER A 484 -1.13 -3.34 14.38
N PRO A 485 -0.50 -3.55 15.55
CA PRO A 485 -0.73 -2.71 16.73
C PRO A 485 -0.20 -1.29 16.61
N SER A 486 0.87 -1.08 15.82
CA SER A 486 1.47 0.24 15.60
C SER A 486 0.58 1.11 14.74
N HIS A 487 0.35 2.37 15.17
CA HIS A 487 -0.44 3.36 14.43
C HIS A 487 0.10 3.56 13.01
N LYS A 488 1.39 3.88 12.87
CA LYS A 488 2.03 4.12 11.55
C LYS A 488 1.88 2.95 10.59
N ILE A 489 2.01 1.71 11.10
CA ILE A 489 1.88 0.50 10.29
C ILE A 489 0.42 0.23 9.93
N ALA A 490 -0.51 0.46 10.86
CA ALA A 490 -1.94 0.29 10.60
C ALA A 490 -2.47 1.35 9.62
N GLU A 491 -1.98 2.58 9.69
CA GLU A 491 -2.29 3.66 8.75
C GLU A 491 -1.79 3.35 7.35
N PHE A 492 -0.54 2.88 7.20
CA PHE A 492 0.00 2.37 5.93
C PHE A 492 -0.89 1.27 5.35
N ALA A 493 -1.27 0.28 6.17
CA ALA A 493 -2.13 -0.80 5.72
C ALA A 493 -3.54 -0.32 5.32
N ALA A 494 -4.10 0.68 6.02
CA ALA A 494 -5.38 1.29 5.67
C ALA A 494 -5.34 1.98 4.30
N GLY A 495 -4.28 2.73 4.02
CA GLY A 495 -4.04 3.37 2.71
C GLY A 495 -3.94 2.35 1.59
N GLU A 496 -3.20 1.25 1.80
CA GLU A 496 -3.00 0.17 0.81
C GLU A 496 -4.27 -0.67 0.54
N ILE A 497 -5.17 -0.82 1.53
CA ILE A 497 -6.48 -1.44 1.33
C ILE A 497 -7.31 -0.60 0.36
N GLY A 498 -7.19 0.72 0.43
CA GLY A 498 -7.75 1.66 -0.50
C GLY A 498 -8.74 2.64 0.11
N GLU A 499 -9.22 3.54 -0.73
CA GLU A 499 -10.14 4.60 -0.39
C GLU A 499 -11.45 4.47 -1.17
N LYS A 500 -12.51 4.97 -0.61
CA LYS A 500 -13.79 5.21 -1.28
C LYS A 500 -13.98 6.71 -1.50
N GLU A 501 -14.54 7.08 -2.62
CA GLU A 501 -14.97 8.44 -2.91
C GLU A 501 -16.49 8.50 -2.72
N HIS A 502 -16.95 9.42 -1.91
CA HIS A 502 -18.36 9.66 -1.72
C HIS A 502 -18.66 11.15 -1.73
N LEU A 503 -19.80 11.48 -2.32
CA LEU A 503 -20.38 12.80 -2.23
C LEU A 503 -21.06 12.89 -0.88
N LYS A 504 -20.49 13.66 0.03
CA LYS A 504 -21.06 13.96 1.34
C LYS A 504 -22.01 15.12 1.18
N ALA A 505 -23.27 14.88 1.50
CA ALA A 505 -24.25 15.96 1.56
C ALA A 505 -23.92 16.86 2.76
N SER A 506 -23.61 18.13 2.49
CA SER A 506 -23.44 19.16 3.50
C SER A 506 -24.66 20.09 3.48
N GLU A 507 -25.30 20.25 4.61
CA GLU A 507 -26.42 21.17 4.77
C GLU A 507 -25.94 22.35 5.62
N GLN A 508 -25.90 23.55 5.01
CA GLN A 508 -25.64 24.79 5.72
C GLN A 508 -26.95 25.54 5.91
N TYR A 509 -27.29 25.77 7.16
CA TYR A 509 -28.45 26.55 7.53
C TYR A 509 -28.04 28.01 7.75
N SER A 510 -28.62 28.93 6.95
CA SER A 510 -28.46 30.36 7.09
C SER A 510 -29.68 30.95 7.77
N TYR A 511 -29.46 31.70 8.85
CA TYR A 511 -30.56 32.28 9.64
C TYR A 511 -30.46 33.82 9.60
N GLY A 512 -31.55 34.47 9.23
CA GLY A 512 -31.68 35.94 9.26
C GLY A 512 -32.53 36.42 10.44
N ALA A 513 -32.45 37.71 10.76
CA ALA A 513 -33.35 38.38 11.69
C ALA A 513 -34.79 38.39 11.17
N ASP A 514 -34.95 38.36 9.84
CA ASP A 514 -36.23 38.23 9.15
C ASP A 514 -36.47 36.81 8.65
N PRO A 515 -37.70 36.27 8.77
CA PRO A 515 -38.07 34.93 8.28
C PRO A 515 -37.80 34.73 6.76
N VAL A 516 -37.75 35.78 5.98
CA VAL A 516 -37.51 35.78 4.53
C VAL A 516 -36.05 35.44 4.18
N ARG A 517 -35.13 35.56 5.16
CA ARG A 517 -33.70 35.26 4.98
C ARG A 517 -33.26 33.90 5.49
N ASP A 518 -34.21 33.08 5.99
CA ASP A 518 -33.91 31.73 6.37
C ASP A 518 -33.71 30.87 5.09
N GLY A 519 -32.55 30.26 4.94
CA GLY A 519 -32.22 29.46 3.79
C GLY A 519 -31.43 28.20 4.19
N VAL A 520 -31.61 27.13 3.42
CA VAL A 520 -30.78 25.96 3.48
C VAL A 520 -29.98 25.88 2.19
N SER A 521 -28.66 25.94 2.30
CA SER A 521 -27.77 25.65 1.19
C SER A 521 -27.35 24.17 1.30
N THR A 522 -27.71 23.40 0.31
CA THR A 522 -27.27 22.00 0.19
C THR A 522 -26.12 21.95 -0.81
N GLY A 523 -24.92 21.55 -0.31
CA GLY A 523 -23.75 21.25 -1.11
C GLY A 523 -23.50 19.73 -1.11
N LYS A 524 -22.90 19.22 -2.18
CA LYS A 524 -22.33 17.89 -2.18
C LYS A 524 -20.82 18.05 -2.36
N ASP A 525 -20.07 17.79 -1.30
CA ASP A 525 -18.61 17.84 -1.30
C ASP A 525 -18.06 16.44 -1.55
N MET A 526 -17.09 16.33 -2.46
CA MET A 526 -16.40 15.08 -2.70
C MET A 526 -15.41 14.85 -1.56
N GLU A 527 -15.64 13.82 -0.77
CA GLU A 527 -14.77 13.41 0.33
C GLU A 527 -14.16 12.03 0.02
N ARG A 528 -12.84 11.92 0.17
CA ARG A 528 -12.12 10.66 0.13
C ARG A 528 -11.98 10.14 1.55
N GLN A 529 -12.37 8.91 1.75
CA GLN A 529 -12.27 8.24 3.04
C GLN A 529 -11.65 6.87 2.86
N THR A 530 -10.70 6.52 3.72
CA THR A 530 -10.15 5.16 3.77
C THR A 530 -11.28 4.15 3.99
N LEU A 531 -11.22 3.02 3.27
CA LEU A 531 -12.20 1.93 3.38
C LEU A 531 -12.25 1.35 4.78
N VAL A 532 -11.10 1.31 5.43
CA VAL A 532 -10.89 0.76 6.77
C VAL A 532 -10.10 1.77 7.57
N SER A 533 -10.50 2.05 8.80
CA SER A 533 -9.72 2.92 9.67
C SER A 533 -8.49 2.18 10.22
N TYR A 534 -7.45 2.92 10.60
CA TYR A 534 -6.29 2.33 11.28
C TYR A 534 -6.70 1.62 12.59
N SER A 535 -7.73 2.14 13.29
CA SER A 535 -8.25 1.54 14.51
C SER A 535 -8.88 0.16 14.27
N ASP A 536 -9.56 -0.03 13.14
CA ASP A 536 -10.12 -1.33 12.75
C ASP A 536 -9.00 -2.35 12.52
N ILE A 537 -7.88 -1.93 11.91
CA ILE A 537 -6.72 -2.81 11.69
C ILE A 537 -6.02 -3.15 13.01
N GLN A 538 -5.89 -2.18 13.92
CA GLN A 538 -5.30 -2.41 15.24
C GLN A 538 -6.13 -3.40 16.09
N SER A 539 -7.45 -3.37 15.94
CA SER A 539 -8.39 -4.18 16.72
C SER A 539 -8.79 -5.50 16.05
N LEU A 540 -8.22 -5.84 14.88
CA LEU A 540 -8.54 -7.10 14.21
C LEU A 540 -8.31 -8.32 15.13
N PRO A 541 -9.27 -9.24 15.21
CA PRO A 541 -9.07 -10.52 15.86
C PRO A 541 -8.00 -11.35 15.15
N ASP A 542 -7.38 -12.30 15.88
CA ASP A 542 -6.47 -13.27 15.27
C ASP A 542 -7.18 -14.03 14.15
N LEU A 543 -6.43 -14.46 13.14
CA LEU A 543 -6.93 -15.14 11.95
C LEU A 543 -7.92 -14.33 11.12
N THR A 544 -8.01 -13.02 11.35
CA THR A 544 -8.84 -12.12 10.52
C THR A 544 -7.96 -11.14 9.77
N CYS A 545 -8.25 -10.94 8.49
CA CYS A 545 -7.49 -10.04 7.62
C CYS A 545 -8.38 -9.36 6.58
N TYR A 546 -7.88 -8.26 6.04
CA TYR A 546 -8.40 -7.65 4.82
C TYR A 546 -7.57 -8.14 3.64
N VAL A 547 -8.23 -8.71 2.64
CA VAL A 547 -7.58 -9.22 1.42
C VAL A 547 -7.92 -8.33 0.24
N THR A 548 -6.90 -7.90 -0.49
CA THR A 548 -7.04 -7.17 -1.75
C THR A 548 -6.54 -8.03 -2.90
N LEU A 549 -7.33 -8.10 -3.96
CA LEU A 549 -7.00 -8.80 -5.20
C LEU A 549 -6.61 -7.79 -6.29
N PRO A 550 -5.80 -8.18 -7.28
CA PRO A 550 -5.51 -7.33 -8.43
C PRO A 550 -6.79 -7.04 -9.25
N GLY A 551 -6.91 -5.80 -9.79
CA GLY A 551 -8.05 -5.38 -10.58
C GLY A 551 -9.21 -4.75 -9.77
N PRO A 552 -10.40 -4.58 -10.37
CA PRO A 552 -11.49 -3.78 -9.83
C PRO A 552 -12.38 -4.56 -8.84
N TYR A 553 -11.79 -5.46 -8.07
CA TYR A 553 -12.55 -6.26 -7.10
C TYR A 553 -12.57 -5.61 -5.72
N PRO A 554 -13.67 -5.76 -4.97
CA PRO A 554 -13.76 -5.28 -3.60
C PRO A 554 -12.66 -5.85 -2.71
N ALA A 555 -12.20 -5.07 -1.73
CA ALA A 555 -11.44 -5.60 -0.61
C ALA A 555 -12.35 -6.49 0.24
N VAL A 556 -11.82 -7.61 0.74
CA VAL A 556 -12.63 -8.59 1.49
C VAL A 556 -12.10 -8.70 2.91
N LYS A 557 -12.98 -8.49 3.89
CA LYS A 557 -12.70 -8.87 5.28
C LYS A 557 -12.93 -10.37 5.44
N LEU A 558 -11.87 -11.10 5.77
CA LEU A 558 -11.87 -12.54 5.79
C LEU A 558 -11.45 -13.08 7.15
N SER A 559 -12.24 -13.98 7.72
CA SER A 559 -11.90 -14.72 8.93
C SER A 559 -11.49 -16.14 8.59
N LEU A 560 -10.27 -16.50 8.92
CA LEU A 560 -9.70 -17.81 8.66
C LEU A 560 -9.97 -18.75 9.84
N LYS A 561 -10.16 -20.03 9.54
CA LYS A 561 -10.22 -21.06 10.58
C LYS A 561 -8.86 -21.73 10.70
N TYR A 562 -8.36 -21.85 11.90
CA TYR A 562 -7.13 -22.63 12.15
C TYR A 562 -7.33 -24.09 11.77
N GLN A 563 -6.38 -24.64 11.03
CA GLN A 563 -6.37 -26.04 10.64
C GLN A 563 -5.17 -26.74 11.30
N ALA A 564 -5.45 -27.64 12.24
CA ALA A 564 -4.42 -28.49 12.80
C ALA A 564 -3.84 -29.41 11.72
N ARG A 565 -2.51 -29.60 11.71
CA ARG A 565 -1.82 -30.44 10.73
C ARG A 565 -1.09 -31.57 11.43
N PRO A 566 -1.00 -32.75 10.78
CA PRO A 566 -0.23 -33.86 11.34
C PRO A 566 1.26 -33.50 11.41
N LYS A 567 1.94 -34.06 12.39
CA LYS A 567 3.40 -34.01 12.44
C LYS A 567 3.91 -35.20 11.62
N VAL A 568 4.52 -34.91 10.46
CA VAL A 568 5.02 -35.93 9.55
C VAL A 568 6.50 -36.24 9.78
N ALA A 569 7.27 -35.27 10.31
CA ALA A 569 8.68 -35.40 10.59
C ALA A 569 9.09 -34.63 11.86
N PRO A 570 10.25 -34.91 12.46
CA PRO A 570 10.87 -34.00 13.44
C PRO A 570 11.20 -32.67 12.79
N GLU A 571 10.98 -31.55 13.51
CA GLU A 571 11.32 -30.21 13.05
C GLU A 571 12.81 -30.01 12.82
N PHE A 572 13.63 -30.67 13.64
CA PHE A 572 15.09 -30.62 13.61
C PHE A 572 15.69 -31.92 14.15
N ILE A 573 16.76 -32.40 13.56
CA ILE A 573 17.58 -33.50 14.05
C ILE A 573 19.02 -32.98 14.13
N PRO A 574 19.59 -32.79 15.32
CA PRO A 574 20.95 -32.27 15.46
C PRO A 574 21.97 -33.12 14.70
N ARG A 575 22.84 -32.48 13.93
CA ARG A 575 23.99 -33.10 13.29
C ARG A 575 25.14 -33.15 14.30
N ASP A 576 25.82 -34.28 14.36
CA ASP A 576 27.04 -34.41 15.14
C ASP A 576 28.17 -33.66 14.45
N ILE A 577 28.61 -32.55 15.06
CA ILE A 577 29.71 -31.70 14.56
C ILE A 577 30.93 -32.00 15.42
N ASN A 578 32.07 -32.33 14.78
CA ASN A 578 33.31 -32.61 15.50
C ASN A 578 33.72 -31.38 16.37
N PRO A 579 33.70 -31.50 17.71
CA PRO A 579 33.97 -30.36 18.59
C PRO A 579 35.41 -29.86 18.53
N GLU A 580 36.37 -30.70 18.14
CA GLU A 580 37.78 -30.30 18.01
C GLU A 580 37.98 -29.29 16.86
N MET A 581 37.28 -29.51 15.72
CA MET A 581 37.30 -28.54 14.62
C MET A 581 36.67 -27.20 15.02
N GLU A 582 35.59 -27.26 15.74
CA GLU A 582 34.89 -26.04 16.19
C GLU A 582 35.74 -25.27 17.20
N ASN A 583 36.35 -25.94 18.17
CA ASN A 583 37.22 -25.33 19.17
C ASN A 583 38.48 -24.70 18.54
N ARG A 584 39.10 -25.37 17.58
CA ARG A 584 40.29 -24.87 16.88
C ARG A 584 39.97 -23.60 16.10
N LEU A 585 38.89 -23.62 15.33
CA LEU A 585 38.48 -22.45 14.55
C LEU A 585 38.04 -21.29 15.45
N SER A 586 37.31 -21.57 16.53
CA SER A 586 36.89 -20.57 17.52
C SER A 586 38.11 -19.93 18.21
N ALA A 587 39.13 -20.68 18.53
CA ALA A 587 40.40 -20.15 19.10
C ALA A 587 41.13 -19.24 18.11
N VAL A 588 41.20 -19.63 16.82
CA VAL A 588 41.79 -18.81 15.77
C VAL A 588 41.02 -17.51 15.56
N LEU A 589 39.66 -17.59 15.51
CA LEU A 589 38.81 -16.41 15.36
C LEU A 589 38.94 -15.45 16.54
N ALA A 590 38.95 -15.96 17.79
CA ALA A 590 39.15 -15.17 18.99
C ALA A 590 40.53 -14.48 19.02
N ALA A 591 41.57 -15.18 18.60
CA ALA A 591 42.92 -14.58 18.47
C ALA A 591 42.92 -13.43 17.44
N ARG A 592 42.22 -13.59 16.30
CA ARG A 592 42.10 -12.57 15.26
C ARG A 592 41.26 -11.36 15.67
N GLU A 593 40.18 -11.60 16.41
CA GLU A 593 39.39 -10.51 17.00
C GLU A 593 40.19 -9.70 18.04
N ALA A 594 41.06 -10.37 18.79
CA ALA A 594 41.97 -9.71 19.73
C ALA A 594 43.04 -8.86 18.99
N GLU A 595 43.65 -9.42 17.91
CA GLU A 595 44.54 -8.66 17.05
C GLU A 595 43.86 -7.43 16.42
N GLY A 596 42.61 -7.60 15.93
CA GLY A 596 41.81 -6.51 15.36
C GLY A 596 41.49 -5.39 16.36
N ARG A 597 41.20 -5.74 17.62
CA ARG A 597 40.96 -4.77 18.70
C ARG A 597 42.23 -4.04 19.11
N GLN A 598 43.36 -4.74 19.19
CA GLN A 598 44.64 -4.12 19.42
C GLN A 598 45.02 -3.12 18.32
N MET A 599 44.71 -3.42 17.06
CA MET A 599 44.95 -2.51 15.96
C MET A 599 43.97 -1.30 15.96
N ALA A 600 42.73 -1.49 16.33
CA ALA A 600 41.75 -0.41 16.46
C ALA A 600 42.15 0.57 17.58
N SER A 601 42.67 0.09 18.72
CA SER A 601 43.16 0.95 19.81
C SER A 601 44.39 1.78 19.43
N LEU A 602 45.16 1.40 18.41
CA LEU A 602 46.25 2.19 17.88
C LEU A 602 45.80 3.40 17.02
N PHE A 603 44.51 3.43 16.64
CA PHE A 603 43.90 4.50 15.84
C PHE A 603 42.90 5.36 16.63
N GLU A 604 42.64 5.06 17.92
CA GLU A 604 41.94 6.01 18.77
C GLU A 604 42.84 7.22 18.97
N PRO A 605 42.39 8.45 18.63
CA PRO A 605 43.19 9.64 18.91
C PRO A 605 43.42 9.72 20.41
N GLU A 606 44.69 9.80 20.85
CA GLU A 606 45.03 10.15 22.23
C GLU A 606 44.27 11.44 22.58
N VAL A 607 43.18 11.30 23.32
CA VAL A 607 42.60 12.45 24.00
C VAL A 607 43.63 12.93 24.98
N ALA A 608 44.31 14.02 24.61
CA ALA A 608 45.28 14.71 25.48
C ALA A 608 44.56 15.11 26.77
N SER A 609 44.63 14.28 27.79
CA SER A 609 44.33 14.66 29.16
C SER A 609 45.55 15.33 29.74
N GLY A 610 45.62 16.67 29.55
CA GLY A 610 46.40 17.49 30.42
C GLY A 610 45.69 17.62 31.76
N GLU A 611 46.28 17.08 32.81
CA GLU A 611 46.50 17.77 34.10
C GLU A 611 47.13 16.78 35.09
N ASP A 612 48.24 17.25 35.63
CA ASP A 612 48.97 16.69 36.77
C ASP A 612 48.09 16.28 37.94
N VAL A 613 48.40 15.13 38.55
CA VAL A 613 48.74 15.06 40.00
C VAL A 613 49.40 13.72 40.30
N THR A 614 50.67 13.82 40.71
CA THR A 614 51.48 12.89 41.45
C THR A 614 50.69 12.06 42.48
N GLN A 615 50.80 10.74 42.41
CA GLN A 615 51.19 9.92 43.54
C GLN A 615 51.58 8.51 43.10
N ALA A 616 52.78 8.10 43.48
CA ALA A 616 53.35 6.80 43.23
C ALA A 616 52.62 5.72 44.09
N GLU A 617 52.15 4.64 43.48
CA GLU A 617 51.94 3.38 44.18
C GLU A 617 52.64 2.24 43.42
N GLN A 618 53.30 1.39 44.19
CA GLN A 618 54.19 0.31 43.80
C GLN A 618 53.48 -0.82 43.04
N PRO A 619 54.20 -1.56 42.21
CA PRO A 619 53.63 -2.68 41.44
C PRO A 619 53.34 -3.86 42.40
N GLN A 620 52.04 -4.31 42.44
CA GLN A 620 51.65 -5.53 43.13
C GLN A 620 52.05 -6.76 42.28
N GLN A 621 52.66 -7.74 42.97
CA GLN A 621 53.07 -9.02 42.44
C GLN A 621 51.90 -9.86 41.89
N PRO A 622 52.08 -10.71 40.87
CA PRO A 622 51.03 -11.54 40.31
C PRO A 622 50.53 -12.54 41.36
N GLN A 623 49.23 -12.57 41.61
CA GLN A 623 48.58 -13.56 42.46
C GLN A 623 48.54 -14.93 41.76
N GLN A 624 48.88 -15.98 42.53
CA GLN A 624 48.80 -17.37 42.11
C GLN A 624 47.36 -17.81 41.75
N PRO A 625 47.17 -18.78 40.87
CA PRO A 625 45.85 -19.26 40.50
C PRO A 625 45.15 -19.95 41.67
N GLN A 626 43.92 -19.51 41.98
CA GLN A 626 43.06 -20.11 42.96
C GLN A 626 42.57 -21.47 42.52
N GLN A 627 42.62 -22.45 43.40
CA GLN A 627 42.07 -23.79 43.20
C GLN A 627 40.55 -23.81 42.95
N PRO A 628 40.03 -24.74 42.18
CA PRO A 628 38.59 -24.83 41.86
C PRO A 628 37.77 -25.07 43.16
N GLN A 629 36.76 -24.19 43.35
CA GLN A 629 35.80 -24.37 44.44
C GLN A 629 34.90 -25.58 44.20
N GLN A 630 34.66 -26.36 45.23
CA GLN A 630 33.72 -27.49 45.24
C GLN A 630 32.29 -27.04 44.92
N PRO A 631 31.46 -27.87 44.29
CA PRO A 631 30.08 -27.56 43.97
C PRO A 631 29.24 -27.37 45.24
N GLN A 632 28.57 -26.22 45.32
CA GLN A 632 27.62 -25.91 46.39
C GLN A 632 26.38 -26.80 46.27
N GLN A 633 25.92 -27.33 47.41
CA GLN A 633 24.69 -28.10 47.54
C GLN A 633 23.46 -27.29 47.11
N PRO A 634 22.42 -27.93 46.56
CA PRO A 634 21.20 -27.25 46.15
C PRO A 634 20.48 -26.65 47.36
N GLN A 635 20.15 -25.34 47.23
CA GLN A 635 19.34 -24.63 48.22
C GLN A 635 17.90 -25.19 48.23
N GLN A 636 17.34 -25.37 49.42
CA GLN A 636 15.95 -25.80 49.63
C GLN A 636 14.98 -24.74 49.05
N PRO A 637 13.80 -25.15 48.55
CA PRO A 637 12.82 -24.23 48.02
C PRO A 637 12.28 -23.30 49.12
N GLN A 638 12.28 -21.98 48.83
CA GLN A 638 11.68 -20.96 49.66
C GLN A 638 10.16 -21.16 49.74
N GLN A 639 9.60 -21.06 50.97
CA GLN A 639 8.16 -21.07 51.22
C GLN A 639 7.45 -19.90 50.50
N PRO A 640 6.21 -20.08 50.03
CA PRO A 640 5.45 -19.04 49.38
C PRO A 640 5.16 -17.87 50.34
N GLN A 641 5.44 -16.65 49.89
CA GLN A 641 5.11 -15.42 50.59
C GLN A 641 3.60 -15.28 50.71
N GLN A 642 3.12 -14.90 51.89
CA GLN A 642 1.71 -14.58 52.17
C GLN A 642 1.23 -13.40 51.32
N PRO A 643 -0.03 -13.38 50.89
CA PRO A 643 -0.58 -12.29 50.09
C PRO A 643 -0.60 -10.99 50.90
N GLN A 644 -0.12 -9.91 50.31
CA GLN A 644 -0.18 -8.56 50.86
C GLN A 644 -1.63 -8.12 51.01
N GLN A 645 -1.97 -7.51 52.15
CA GLN A 645 -3.28 -6.90 52.39
C GLN A 645 -3.57 -5.78 51.42
N PRO A 646 -4.83 -5.59 50.99
CA PRO A 646 -5.21 -4.51 50.08
C PRO A 646 -4.98 -3.15 50.74
N GLN A 647 -4.33 -2.25 49.99
CA GLN A 647 -4.14 -0.85 50.39
C GLN A 647 -5.51 -0.15 50.49
N GLN A 648 -5.69 0.63 51.58
CA GLN A 648 -6.87 1.45 51.81
C GLN A 648 -7.04 2.49 50.69
N PRO A 649 -8.26 2.82 50.27
CA PRO A 649 -8.51 3.83 49.22
C PRO A 649 -8.05 5.21 49.73
N GLN A 650 -7.32 5.91 48.86
CA GLN A 650 -6.91 7.31 49.06
C GLN A 650 -8.14 8.21 49.17
N GLN A 651 -8.14 9.13 50.12
CA GLN A 651 -9.18 10.14 50.32
C GLN A 651 -9.26 11.04 49.05
N PRO A 652 -10.46 11.46 48.67
CA PRO A 652 -10.64 12.36 47.50
C PRO A 652 -9.99 13.72 47.79
N GLN A 653 -9.21 14.21 46.82
CA GLN A 653 -8.62 15.54 46.85
C GLN A 653 -9.73 16.61 46.86
N GLN A 654 -9.57 17.63 47.72
CA GLN A 654 -10.49 18.78 47.78
C GLN A 654 -10.56 19.50 46.41
N PRO A 655 -11.72 20.01 46.04
CA PRO A 655 -11.89 20.76 44.81
C PRO A 655 -11.08 22.08 44.83
N GLN A 656 -10.31 22.34 43.78
CA GLN A 656 -9.59 23.60 43.59
C GLN A 656 -10.62 24.75 43.51
N GLN A 657 -10.30 25.87 44.14
CA GLN A 657 -11.12 27.09 44.10
C GLN A 657 -11.24 27.60 42.67
N PRO A 658 -12.39 28.15 42.24
CA PRO A 658 -12.59 28.70 40.94
C PRO A 658 -11.68 29.92 40.72
N GLN A 659 -10.96 29.94 39.59
CA GLN A 659 -10.19 31.11 39.14
C GLN A 659 -11.15 32.30 38.92
N GLN A 660 -10.72 33.49 39.35
CA GLN A 660 -11.47 34.74 39.13
C GLN A 660 -11.66 35.01 37.62
N PRO A 661 -12.80 35.53 37.16
CA PRO A 661 -13.04 35.85 35.78
C PRO A 661 -12.07 36.95 35.30
N GLN A 662 -11.41 36.69 34.15
CA GLN A 662 -10.60 37.68 33.46
C GLN A 662 -11.48 38.86 33.03
N GLN A 663 -10.98 40.12 33.22
CA GLN A 663 -11.63 41.32 32.75
C GLN A 663 -11.91 41.29 31.25
N PRO A 664 -13.03 41.79 30.76
CA PRO A 664 -13.32 41.85 29.34
C PRO A 664 -12.32 42.75 28.62
N GLN A 665 -11.75 42.25 27.54
CA GLN A 665 -10.89 42.99 26.63
C GLN A 665 -11.70 44.12 25.98
N GLN A 666 -11.11 45.31 25.89
CA GLN A 666 -11.70 46.47 25.22
C GLN A 666 -12.01 46.14 23.74
N PRO A 667 -13.12 46.63 23.18
CA PRO A 667 -13.46 46.40 21.78
C PRO A 667 -12.40 47.08 20.87
N GLN A 668 -11.87 46.29 19.93
CA GLN A 668 -10.99 46.77 18.87
C GLN A 668 -11.74 47.79 18.01
N GLN A 669 -11.08 48.90 17.67
CA GLN A 669 -11.58 49.92 16.77
C GLN A 669 -11.91 49.32 15.40
N PRO A 670 -12.98 49.72 14.71
CA PRO A 670 -13.32 49.25 13.38
C PRO A 670 -12.23 49.63 12.38
N GLN A 671 -11.76 48.62 11.62
CA GLN A 671 -10.84 48.81 10.50
C GLN A 671 -11.50 49.70 9.44
N GLN A 672 -10.76 50.66 8.92
CA GLN A 672 -11.19 51.51 7.82
C GLN A 672 -11.54 50.64 6.58
N PRO A 673 -12.58 51.01 5.81
CA PRO A 673 -12.93 50.26 4.60
C PRO A 673 -11.79 50.36 3.56
N GLN A 674 -11.36 49.21 3.03
CA GLN A 674 -10.42 49.14 1.92
C GLN A 674 -11.01 49.84 0.69
N GLN A 675 -10.19 50.64 0.01
CA GLN A 675 -10.56 51.30 -1.25
C GLN A 675 -10.91 50.23 -2.30
N PRO A 676 -11.92 50.44 -3.15
CA PRO A 676 -12.26 49.50 -4.22
C PRO A 676 -11.11 49.41 -5.22
N GLN A 677 -10.73 48.14 -5.53
CA GLN A 677 -9.75 47.85 -6.57
C GLN A 677 -10.28 48.34 -7.93
N GLN A 678 -9.41 48.99 -8.69
CA GLN A 678 -9.70 49.38 -10.05
C GLN A 678 -10.05 48.17 -10.93
N PRO A 679 -11.05 48.29 -11.83
CA PRO A 679 -11.37 47.18 -12.75
C PRO A 679 -10.18 46.87 -13.66
N GLN A 680 -9.85 45.59 -13.77
CA GLN A 680 -8.84 45.07 -14.71
C GLN A 680 -9.32 45.39 -16.14
N GLN A 681 -8.41 45.87 -16.96
CA GLN A 681 -8.64 46.08 -18.39
C GLN A 681 -9.00 44.75 -19.09
N PRO A 682 -9.95 44.75 -20.01
CA PRO A 682 -10.28 43.51 -20.75
C PRO A 682 -9.10 43.06 -21.58
N GLN A 683 -8.76 41.76 -21.48
CA GLN A 683 -7.75 41.10 -22.32
C GLN A 683 -8.17 41.20 -23.80
N GLN A 684 -7.24 41.56 -24.68
CA GLN A 684 -7.42 41.55 -26.11
C GLN A 684 -7.79 40.15 -26.61
N PRO A 685 -8.72 40.02 -27.55
CA PRO A 685 -9.07 38.71 -28.13
C PRO A 685 -7.88 38.14 -28.89
N GLN A 686 -7.56 36.85 -28.61
CA GLN A 686 -6.56 36.10 -29.34
C GLN A 686 -6.97 36.01 -30.83
N GLN A 687 -6.01 36.24 -31.70
CA GLN A 687 -6.20 36.07 -33.17
C GLN A 687 -6.56 34.60 -33.50
N PRO A 688 -7.50 34.36 -34.41
CA PRO A 688 -7.86 33.02 -34.83
C PRO A 688 -6.68 32.34 -35.50
N GLN A 689 -6.36 31.10 -35.05
CA GLN A 689 -5.36 30.24 -35.70
C GLN A 689 -5.78 29.95 -37.17
N GLN A 690 -4.85 30.08 -38.07
CA GLN A 690 -5.06 29.75 -39.51
C GLN A 690 -5.44 28.26 -39.65
N PRO A 691 -6.38 27.92 -40.52
CA PRO A 691 -6.76 26.53 -40.77
C PRO A 691 -5.58 25.76 -41.38
N GLN A 692 -5.27 24.58 -40.84
CA GLN A 692 -4.30 23.63 -41.39
C GLN A 692 -4.78 23.19 -42.79
N GLN A 693 -3.88 23.18 -43.76
CA GLN A 693 -4.14 22.67 -45.11
C GLN A 693 -4.54 21.18 -45.07
N PRO A 694 -5.50 20.75 -45.86
CA PRO A 694 -5.89 19.34 -45.95
C PRO A 694 -4.76 18.51 -46.54
N GLN A 695 -4.41 17.39 -45.87
CA GLN A 695 -3.48 16.38 -46.33
C GLN A 695 -4.05 15.74 -47.62
N GLN A 696 -3.22 15.60 -48.63
CA GLN A 696 -3.57 14.92 -49.88
C GLN A 696 -3.95 13.45 -49.62
N PRO A 697 -4.95 12.90 -50.30
CA PRO A 697 -5.33 11.49 -50.16
C PRO A 697 -4.22 10.58 -50.72
N GLN A 698 -3.84 9.57 -49.91
CA GLN A 698 -2.94 8.49 -50.36
C GLN A 698 -3.63 7.66 -51.44
N GLN A 699 -2.90 7.37 -52.52
CA GLN A 699 -3.35 6.50 -53.60
C GLN A 699 -3.66 5.08 -53.10
N PRO A 700 -4.71 4.41 -53.60
CA PRO A 700 -5.05 3.05 -53.23
C PRO A 700 -3.99 2.06 -53.77
N GLN A 701 -3.50 1.18 -52.88
CA GLN A 701 -2.66 0.03 -53.21
C GLN A 701 -3.46 -0.98 -54.03
N GLN A 702 -2.87 -1.46 -55.14
CA GLN A 702 -3.44 -2.49 -55.99
C GLN A 702 -3.61 -3.83 -55.21
N PRO A 703 -4.65 -4.60 -55.49
CA PRO A 703 -4.89 -5.89 -54.85
C PRO A 703 -3.87 -6.94 -55.34
N GLN A 704 -3.25 -7.65 -54.39
CA GLN A 704 -2.41 -8.83 -54.66
C GLN A 704 -3.29 -9.99 -55.09
N GLN A 705 -2.89 -10.67 -56.16
CA GLN A 705 -3.54 -11.88 -56.69
C GLN A 705 -3.46 -13.06 -55.71
N PRO A 706 -4.47 -13.93 -55.64
CA PRO A 706 -4.45 -15.11 -54.73
C PRO A 706 -3.46 -16.18 -55.24
N GLN A 707 -2.62 -16.67 -54.33
CA GLN A 707 -1.77 -17.86 -54.58
C GLN A 707 -2.63 -19.14 -54.46
N GLN A 708 -2.48 -20.02 -55.45
CA GLN A 708 -3.09 -21.33 -55.51
C GLN A 708 -2.49 -22.30 -54.47
N PRO A 709 -3.24 -23.28 -53.97
CA PRO A 709 -2.77 -24.27 -52.98
C PRO A 709 -1.88 -25.35 -53.62
N GLN A 710 -0.72 -25.59 -53.02
CA GLN A 710 0.10 -26.76 -53.31
C GLN A 710 -0.33 -27.97 -52.52
N GLN A 711 -0.57 -29.08 -53.16
CA GLN A 711 -0.82 -30.42 -52.58
C GLN A 711 0.50 -31.08 -52.13
N PRO A 712 0.42 -32.10 -51.27
CA PRO A 712 1.57 -32.71 -50.62
C PRO A 712 2.13 -33.88 -51.46
N VAL A 713 3.44 -34.04 -51.44
CA VAL A 713 4.13 -35.28 -51.89
C VAL A 713 5.17 -35.71 -50.83
N SER A 714 4.97 -36.89 -50.31
CA SER A 714 5.90 -37.67 -49.48
C SER A 714 6.72 -38.64 -50.34
N PRO A 715 7.62 -39.51 -49.80
CA PRO A 715 9.07 -39.35 -49.80
C PRO A 715 9.79 -40.43 -50.65
N ALA A 716 11.07 -40.29 -51.00
CA ALA A 716 11.98 -41.37 -51.25
C ALA A 716 13.46 -40.89 -51.17
N ILE A 717 14.16 -41.41 -50.23
CA ILE A 717 15.32 -42.31 -50.18
C ILE A 717 16.21 -42.22 -51.45
N ASN A 718 17.45 -41.80 -51.28
CA ASN A 718 18.73 -42.49 -51.43
C ASN A 718 19.93 -41.61 -51.79
N ASP A 719 20.92 -41.76 -50.95
CA ASP A 719 22.32 -42.10 -51.16
C ASP A 719 23.21 -41.36 -52.21
N LYS A 720 24.37 -41.11 -51.65
CA LYS A 720 25.74 -41.17 -52.21
C LYS A 720 26.43 -39.88 -52.65
N LYS A 721 27.42 -39.60 -51.83
CA LYS A 721 28.86 -39.48 -52.12
C LYS A 721 29.34 -38.46 -53.15
N SER A 722 30.24 -37.75 -52.64
CA SER A 722 31.62 -37.46 -53.09
C SER A 722 31.90 -36.04 -53.66
N ASP A 723 32.75 -35.44 -52.94
CA ASP A 723 34.06 -34.92 -53.38
C ASP A 723 34.17 -33.65 -54.18
N SER A 724 35.09 -32.92 -53.63
CA SER A 724 36.09 -32.05 -54.23
C SER A 724 35.70 -30.67 -54.71
N GLY A 725 36.36 -29.75 -54.07
CA GLY A 725 37.23 -28.86 -54.83
C GLY A 725 36.87 -27.39 -54.95
N VAL A 726 37.50 -26.61 -54.14
CA VAL A 726 38.23 -25.40 -54.49
C VAL A 726 37.59 -24.44 -55.48
N ASN A 727 37.23 -23.26 -55.12
CA ASN A 727 37.92 -21.97 -55.41
C ASN A 727 37.11 -20.76 -54.98
N VAL A 728 37.84 -19.85 -54.33
CA VAL A 728 37.50 -18.45 -54.10
C VAL A 728 37.66 -17.70 -55.43
N PRO A 729 36.86 -16.68 -55.76
CA PRO A 729 37.44 -15.36 -55.60
C PRO A 729 36.51 -14.30 -55.02
N ALA A 730 37.19 -13.39 -54.38
CA ALA A 730 36.84 -12.10 -53.85
C ALA A 730 36.02 -11.20 -54.82
N GLY A 731 35.13 -10.42 -54.26
CA GLY A 731 34.50 -9.30 -54.94
C GLY A 731 33.75 -8.49 -53.91
N GLY A 732 34.40 -7.48 -53.34
CA GLY A 732 33.83 -6.56 -52.37
C GLY A 732 32.76 -5.65 -52.96
N ILE A 733 31.82 -5.24 -52.14
CA ILE A 733 31.22 -3.91 -52.21
C ILE A 733 31.07 -3.44 -50.73
N GLU A 734 32.06 -2.63 -50.36
CA GLU A 734 31.97 -1.70 -49.23
C GLU A 734 30.91 -0.65 -49.60
N GLN A 735 29.82 -0.58 -48.81
CA GLN A 735 29.06 0.66 -48.68
C GLN A 735 29.43 1.29 -47.33
N GLU A 736 30.35 2.28 -47.48
CA GLU A 736 30.65 3.28 -46.45
C GLU A 736 29.35 3.99 -46.01
N LEU A 737 28.94 3.74 -44.81
CA LEU A 737 28.12 4.66 -44.05
C LEU A 737 29.07 5.72 -43.45
N LYS A 738 29.12 6.87 -44.13
CA LYS A 738 29.75 8.08 -43.61
C LYS A 738 29.04 8.52 -42.33
N MET A 739 29.60 8.16 -41.22
CA MET A 739 29.40 8.91 -39.99
C MET A 739 30.15 10.23 -40.12
N LYS A 740 29.44 11.34 -39.86
CA LYS A 740 30.06 12.64 -39.65
C LYS A 740 30.98 12.56 -38.45
N PRO A 741 32.14 13.21 -38.43
CA PRO A 741 32.95 13.29 -37.24
C PRO A 741 32.19 14.10 -36.19
N GLU A 742 32.04 13.50 -35.00
CA GLU A 742 31.73 14.22 -33.78
C GLU A 742 32.87 15.22 -33.57
N GLU A 743 32.53 16.50 -33.51
CA GLU A 743 33.41 17.52 -32.96
C GLU A 743 33.76 17.09 -31.54
N GLU A 744 35.03 16.84 -31.29
CA GLU A 744 35.62 16.77 -29.98
C GLU A 744 35.30 18.10 -29.25
N MET A 745 34.21 18.09 -28.43
CA MET A 745 34.06 19.12 -27.41
C MET A 745 35.16 18.87 -26.40
N GLU A 746 36.21 19.67 -26.47
CA GLU A 746 37.14 19.90 -25.36
C GLU A 746 36.27 20.17 -24.11
N GLN A 747 36.22 19.23 -23.20
CA GLN A 747 35.59 19.42 -21.90
C GLN A 747 36.44 20.48 -21.14
N GLN A 748 36.08 21.74 -21.32
CA GLN A 748 36.60 22.80 -20.47
C GLN A 748 36.10 22.56 -19.07
N LEU A 749 37.00 22.39 -18.13
CA LEU A 749 36.70 22.30 -16.70
C LEU A 749 35.89 23.53 -16.28
N PRO A 750 34.94 23.40 -15.36
CA PRO A 750 34.17 24.54 -14.83
C PRO A 750 35.10 25.61 -14.26
N PRO A 751 34.80 26.92 -14.43
CA PRO A 751 35.59 27.99 -13.84
C PRO A 751 35.70 27.80 -12.34
N GLY A 752 36.90 27.98 -11.79
CA GLY A 752 37.15 27.79 -10.36
C GLY A 752 37.63 26.39 -9.96
N ILE A 753 37.77 25.44 -10.90
CA ILE A 753 38.35 24.11 -10.66
C ILE A 753 39.71 24.00 -11.34
N SER A 754 40.71 23.50 -10.62
CA SER A 754 42.04 23.22 -11.13
C SER A 754 42.07 21.93 -11.99
N GLU A 755 43.10 21.74 -12.80
CA GLU A 755 43.32 20.50 -13.59
C GLU A 755 43.40 19.23 -12.73
N SER A 756 43.67 19.38 -11.44
CA SER A 756 43.63 18.28 -10.45
C SER A 756 42.25 17.99 -9.87
N GLY A 757 41.20 18.77 -10.24
CA GLY A 757 39.83 18.58 -9.76
C GLY A 757 39.50 19.24 -8.41
N GLU A 758 40.41 20.06 -7.87
CA GLU A 758 40.20 20.80 -6.60
C GLU A 758 39.61 22.19 -6.89
N VAL A 759 38.65 22.61 -6.03
CA VAL A 759 38.08 23.96 -6.14
C VAL A 759 39.07 24.99 -5.62
N VAL A 760 39.60 25.81 -6.53
CA VAL A 760 40.59 26.85 -6.24
C VAL A 760 39.93 28.20 -6.02
N ASP A 761 38.84 28.47 -6.69
CA ASP A 761 38.04 29.69 -6.52
C ASP A 761 36.56 29.29 -6.35
N MET A 762 36.11 29.32 -5.09
CA MET A 762 34.76 28.95 -4.71
C MET A 762 33.71 29.91 -5.29
N ALA A 763 34.01 31.20 -5.35
CA ALA A 763 33.10 32.20 -5.86
C ALA A 763 32.82 32.05 -7.36
N ALA A 764 33.90 31.75 -8.15
CA ALA A 764 33.76 31.48 -9.57
C ALA A 764 33.01 30.19 -9.87
N TYR A 765 33.24 29.15 -9.05
CA TYR A 765 32.55 27.86 -9.16
C TYR A 765 31.06 27.93 -8.79
N GLU A 766 30.73 28.65 -7.72
CA GLU A 766 29.33 28.89 -7.30
C GLU A 766 28.54 29.71 -8.33
N ALA A 767 29.13 30.74 -8.90
CA ALA A 767 28.54 31.52 -9.96
C ALA A 767 28.25 30.66 -11.19
N TRP A 768 29.16 29.77 -11.58
CA TRP A 768 28.97 28.85 -12.68
C TRP A 768 27.87 27.81 -12.40
N GLN A 769 27.79 27.29 -11.17
CA GLN A 769 26.72 26.39 -10.75
C GLN A 769 25.33 27.06 -10.77
N GLN A 770 25.25 28.31 -10.35
CA GLN A 770 24.02 29.10 -10.39
C GLN A 770 23.53 29.33 -11.82
N GLU A 771 24.43 29.50 -12.76
CA GLU A 771 24.09 29.78 -14.16
C GLU A 771 23.68 28.51 -14.92
N ASN A 772 24.29 27.35 -14.62
CA ASN A 772 24.11 26.11 -15.39
C ASN A 772 23.14 25.10 -14.76
N HIS A 773 22.79 25.27 -13.46
CA HIS A 773 21.90 24.35 -12.74
C HIS A 773 20.85 25.10 -11.89
N PRO A 774 19.84 25.73 -12.51
CA PRO A 774 18.82 26.50 -11.79
C PRO A 774 17.99 25.64 -10.79
N ASP A 775 17.91 24.34 -10.98
CA ASP A 775 17.23 23.42 -10.04
C ASP A 775 17.92 23.32 -8.68
N ILE A 776 19.24 23.54 -8.62
CA ILE A 776 19.99 23.52 -7.35
C ILE A 776 19.64 24.75 -6.51
N GLN A 777 19.40 25.90 -7.12
CA GLN A 777 18.97 27.12 -6.44
C GLN A 777 17.60 26.93 -5.75
N GLN A 778 16.66 26.27 -6.40
CA GLN A 778 15.35 25.98 -5.80
C GLN A 778 15.46 24.98 -4.64
N GLN A 779 16.37 24.03 -4.72
CA GLN A 779 16.62 23.08 -3.62
C GLN A 779 17.29 23.76 -2.42
N MET A 780 18.23 24.68 -2.65
CA MET A 780 18.87 25.44 -1.59
C MET A 780 17.87 26.38 -0.89
N GLN A 781 17.06 27.11 -1.63
CA GLN A 781 16.00 27.97 -1.06
C GLN A 781 14.98 27.16 -0.23
N ARG A 782 14.53 26.00 -0.72
CA ARG A 782 13.65 25.12 0.06
C ARG A 782 14.30 24.58 1.33
N ARG A 783 15.61 24.35 1.30
CA ARG A 783 16.36 23.87 2.46
C ARG A 783 16.54 24.97 3.50
N GLU A 784 16.75 26.20 3.07
CA GLU A 784 16.88 27.39 3.91
C GLU A 784 15.52 27.72 4.56
N GLU A 785 14.42 27.73 3.79
CA GLU A 785 13.06 27.89 4.32
C GLU A 785 12.68 26.79 5.34
N MET A 786 13.12 25.57 5.10
CA MET A 786 12.87 24.44 6.01
C MET A 786 13.66 24.62 7.32
N ASN A 787 14.92 25.07 7.26
CA ASN A 787 15.73 25.36 8.44
C ASN A 787 15.15 26.52 9.25
N ILE A 788 14.78 27.62 8.61
CA ILE A 788 14.14 28.75 9.25
C ILE A 788 12.85 28.34 9.97
N ASN A 789 12.04 27.50 9.35
CA ASN A 789 10.82 26.97 9.98
C ASN A 789 11.10 26.11 11.20
N VAL A 790 12.13 25.26 11.16
CA VAL A 790 12.57 24.43 12.29
C VAL A 790 13.06 25.28 13.47
N HIS A 791 13.81 26.36 13.20
CA HIS A 791 14.29 27.27 14.25
C HIS A 791 13.13 28.09 14.83
N ARG A 792 12.20 28.55 13.99
CA ARG A 792 10.98 29.25 14.42
C ARG A 792 10.08 28.37 15.32
N GLU A 793 9.97 27.07 15.02
CA GLU A 793 9.27 26.12 15.88
C GLU A 793 9.96 25.90 17.24
N ARG A 794 11.28 26.13 17.31
CA ARG A 794 12.07 26.09 18.55
C ARG A 794 12.04 27.39 19.35
N GLY A 795 11.42 28.44 18.81
CA GLY A 795 11.33 29.75 19.45
C GLY A 795 12.60 30.59 19.31
N GLU A 796 13.40 30.32 18.29
CA GLU A 796 14.62 31.09 17.95
C GLU A 796 14.26 32.08 16.82
N ASP A 797 14.57 33.36 17.01
CA ASP A 797 14.37 34.38 15.96
C ASP A 797 15.58 34.35 15.02
N VAL A 798 15.36 33.85 13.79
CA VAL A 798 16.38 33.78 12.74
C VAL A 798 15.93 34.61 11.55
N GLU A 799 16.76 35.54 11.10
CA GLU A 799 16.53 36.33 9.90
C GLU A 799 17.14 35.62 8.66
N PRO A 800 16.55 35.80 7.44
CA PRO A 800 17.15 35.27 6.21
C PRO A 800 18.51 35.93 5.93
N GLY A 801 19.54 35.12 5.85
CA GLY A 801 20.90 35.56 5.59
C GLY A 801 21.91 35.39 6.74
N ASP A 802 21.52 34.83 7.86
CA ASP A 802 22.46 34.37 8.89
C ASP A 802 23.14 33.08 8.40
N ASP A 803 24.47 33.13 8.31
CA ASP A 803 25.31 31.98 7.94
C ASP A 803 25.19 30.86 9.00
N PHE A 804 24.64 29.71 8.59
CA PHE A 804 24.57 28.48 9.37
C PHE A 804 25.61 27.44 8.95
#